data_131948947baa0d479e032093c837602e
#
_entry.id   131948947baa0d479e032093c837602e
#
_cell.length_a   1.000
_cell.length_b   1.000
_cell.length_c   1.000
_cell.angle_alpha   90.00
_cell.angle_beta   90.00
_cell.angle_gamma   90.00
#
_symmetry.space_group_name_H-M   'P 1'
#
loop_
_entity.id
_entity.type
_entity.pdbx_description
1 polymer ?
#
loop_
_entity_poly.entity_id
_entity_poly.type
_entity_poly.pdbx_seq_one_letter_code
_entity_poly.pdbx_strand_id
1 'polypeptide(L)'
;MKENNINRLAAFIIFLIINTGLHAEHPDSTLLNISFGQQDRTRTTSSLSEVSGGDLRKSHVATLSNAFFGRFSGMTTIQTDGEPGYDEATLYLRGSHSMRSNSFIILVDGFETDGFNQLTAEEIESVTYLKDAAALAVHGVSGANGALLVTTKRGSKTDKKLKISFKARYGLQTPTYLPQFENSYNYARLYNEALQNDGMSPLYTDKDLEGYQSGADPYYYPDVNWYDEALSKTSDLQDYTLSFSGGNNFSRYYVMAGYMGSNGLYAHTDGKNNSNISFQRINFRANVDIDVSSNLSFALNLGGRLEDRMFPNTGTATFWQHMATYAPNLYPVRTPGGQITGTANYPDNPIGSLLEEGYGSRHSRNVQGIVTAKYKLPFIAEGLGIFGSIALNSNYQSGYNKTKSYAYYEPVKTVSQIGEDSLYYVRRGTDTDLVVSTGNDGETNRMGIHAGIEYEKNFDRHDLNLLVMYKQDSYSTFGEQSVYAKQNLLGRFSYAFDRKYLAELSFSYSGTDNYRKGHRFGLFPALSLGWVLSNEDFMLEADRINFLKIRGSAGLLGNDKGAERFAYNQYWGTASSQGYYFGTGITYYDALVQLALADPRFTWEKALVYNAGVDAVFLNNRLSLAADFYLENRYDILVNVTNTMPSFSGVNFSTMQNKGKTRNQGFEVSARYTDKIGEVNYFAGLGGSMSRTKIVASYETPHKEQARYTQGRPLGQRFGLEAIGFFRDNTDIENSPVQTFSNVRPGDLKYKDQNDDGIIDVNDEVAIGRPSVPEISYSANLGASWKGFDVELLFDGNTNRSVYLSGYMFWPFINNYNISKWTTERRWTPETADRAAAPRLGVQANANNYRSSDFWVRNISLLRLRNAEIGWTYAGKAVQKARIEKFRVYLSALNLLTLDNLDADVDPETLSVGYPTLKTFSLGVTLDF
;
A
#
# COMPACT_ATOMS: atom_id res chain seq x y z
N MET A 1 -18.49 -24.48 -1.83
CA MET A 1 -19.08 -24.34 -0.48
C MET A 1 -18.73 -22.98 0.17
N LYS A 2 -17.54 -22.40 -0.04
CA LYS A 2 -17.15 -21.06 0.47
C LYS A 2 -17.91 -19.90 -0.21
N GLU A 3 -18.16 -19.92 -1.50
CA GLU A 3 -18.91 -18.85 -2.23
C GLU A 3 -20.35 -18.66 -1.71
N ASN A 4 -21.02 -19.75 -1.34
CA ASN A 4 -22.39 -19.69 -0.76
C ASN A 4 -22.43 -19.01 0.63
N ASN A 5 -21.33 -19.00 1.37
CA ASN A 5 -21.28 -18.38 2.71
C ASN A 5 -21.06 -16.86 2.62
N ILE A 6 -20.31 -16.39 1.63
CA ILE A 6 -20.12 -14.93 1.41
C ILE A 6 -21.43 -14.28 0.98
N ASN A 7 -22.16 -14.93 0.06
CA ASN A 7 -23.45 -14.45 -0.43
C ASN A 7 -24.55 -14.51 0.68
N ARG A 8 -24.50 -15.51 1.58
CA ARG A 8 -25.40 -15.61 2.74
C ARG A 8 -25.10 -14.57 3.81
N LEU A 9 -23.83 -14.26 4.06
CA LEU A 9 -23.43 -13.20 5.01
C LEU A 9 -23.80 -11.81 4.48
N ALA A 10 -23.60 -11.54 3.19
CA ALA A 10 -24.04 -10.30 2.55
C ALA A 10 -25.57 -10.15 2.60
N ALA A 11 -26.33 -11.22 2.35
CA ALA A 11 -27.79 -11.23 2.46
C ALA A 11 -28.27 -11.06 3.91
N PHE A 12 -27.55 -11.61 4.91
CA PHE A 12 -27.86 -11.48 6.34
C PHE A 12 -27.62 -10.05 6.85
N ILE A 13 -26.55 -9.40 6.39
CA ILE A 13 -26.24 -7.99 6.70
C ILE A 13 -27.34 -7.08 6.12
N ILE A 14 -27.80 -7.33 4.90
CA ILE A 14 -28.90 -6.59 4.26
C ILE A 14 -30.23 -6.80 4.98
N PHE A 15 -30.50 -7.99 5.51
CA PHE A 15 -31.77 -8.32 6.21
C PHE A 15 -31.87 -7.67 7.59
N LEU A 16 -30.76 -7.43 8.30
CA LEU A 16 -30.72 -6.76 9.61
C LEU A 16 -31.09 -5.27 9.57
N ILE A 17 -31.07 -4.63 8.39
CA ILE A 17 -31.25 -3.18 8.21
C ILE A 17 -32.74 -2.76 8.15
N ILE A 18 -33.71 -3.70 7.99
CA ILE A 18 -35.08 -3.36 7.56
C ILE A 18 -36.10 -3.07 8.70
N ASN A 19 -35.80 -3.33 9.98
CA ASN A 19 -36.83 -3.23 11.03
C ASN A 19 -36.36 -2.51 12.31
N THR A 20 -36.44 -1.18 12.41
CA THR A 20 -36.75 -0.44 13.66
C THR A 20 -36.74 1.08 13.49
N GLY A 21 -37.66 1.82 14.08
CA GLY A 21 -37.72 3.30 14.09
C GLY A 21 -37.53 3.88 15.50
N LEU A 22 -36.80 4.98 15.62
CA LEU A 22 -36.89 6.10 16.58
C LEU A 22 -35.59 6.98 16.64
N HIS A 23 -35.71 8.26 17.01
CA HIS A 23 -34.90 9.45 16.82
C HIS A 23 -33.41 9.46 17.28
N ALA A 24 -32.52 10.16 16.55
CA ALA A 24 -31.11 10.40 16.90
C ALA A 24 -30.61 11.82 16.61
N GLU A 25 -29.56 12.28 17.30
CA GLU A 25 -28.91 13.58 17.21
C GLU A 25 -27.87 13.68 16.09
N HIS A 26 -27.56 14.90 15.61
CA HIS A 26 -26.74 15.27 14.46
C HIS A 26 -25.25 14.89 14.56
N PRO A 27 -24.54 14.63 13.41
CA PRO A 27 -23.08 14.52 13.40
C PRO A 27 -22.42 15.91 13.51
N ASP A 28 -21.44 16.02 14.39
CA ASP A 28 -20.64 17.22 14.66
C ASP A 28 -19.82 17.63 13.43
N SER A 29 -19.87 18.93 13.12
CA SER A 29 -19.17 19.71 12.12
C SER A 29 -19.73 19.65 10.68
N THR A 30 -20.33 20.77 10.30
CA THR A 30 -20.77 21.07 8.93
C THR A 30 -19.60 21.51 8.03
N LEU A 31 -18.43 21.82 8.60
CA LEU A 31 -17.28 22.29 7.86
C LEU A 31 -16.37 21.13 7.41
N LEU A 32 -16.04 21.11 6.12
CA LEU A 32 -15.07 20.21 5.51
C LEU A 32 -13.74 20.93 5.29
N ASN A 33 -12.64 20.25 5.56
CA ASN A 33 -11.33 20.74 5.18
C ASN A 33 -11.12 20.53 3.67
N ILE A 34 -10.83 21.61 2.96
CA ILE A 34 -10.54 21.65 1.53
C ILE A 34 -9.15 22.24 1.32
N SER A 35 -8.62 22.14 0.10
CA SER A 35 -7.34 22.78 -0.21
C SER A 35 -7.40 24.27 0.09
N PHE A 36 -6.52 24.72 1.00
CA PHE A 36 -6.39 26.14 1.39
C PHE A 36 -7.66 26.76 2.02
N GLY A 37 -8.29 26.05 2.94
CA GLY A 37 -9.41 26.57 3.72
C GLY A 37 -10.41 25.51 4.18
N GLN A 38 -11.57 26.00 4.58
CA GLN A 38 -12.71 25.18 4.99
C GLN A 38 -13.97 25.62 4.23
N GLN A 39 -14.87 24.69 3.99
CA GLN A 39 -16.14 24.96 3.30
C GLN A 39 -17.27 24.17 3.96
N ASP A 40 -18.45 24.77 4.02
CA ASP A 40 -19.64 24.11 4.52
C ASP A 40 -20.03 22.95 3.58
N ARG A 41 -20.29 21.76 4.15
CA ARG A 41 -20.67 20.54 3.43
C ARG A 41 -21.88 20.74 2.52
N THR A 42 -22.85 21.55 2.94
CA THR A 42 -24.05 21.85 2.16
C THR A 42 -23.74 22.69 0.93
N ARG A 43 -22.70 23.53 0.97
CA ARG A 43 -22.26 24.43 -0.10
C ARG A 43 -21.15 23.86 -0.98
N THR A 44 -20.51 22.76 -0.60
CA THR A 44 -19.44 22.15 -1.38
C THR A 44 -19.96 21.51 -2.66
N THR A 45 -19.39 21.88 -3.81
CA THR A 45 -19.71 21.32 -5.12
C THR A 45 -18.75 20.22 -5.54
N SER A 46 -17.61 20.10 -4.85
CA SER A 46 -16.56 19.11 -5.08
C SER A 46 -16.92 17.74 -4.50
N SER A 47 -16.36 16.68 -5.10
CA SER A 47 -16.41 15.32 -4.55
C SER A 47 -15.27 15.11 -3.54
N LEU A 48 -15.64 14.93 -2.28
CA LEU A 48 -14.71 14.79 -1.15
C LEU A 48 -15.10 13.60 -0.26
N SER A 49 -14.14 13.01 0.43
CA SER A 49 -14.36 12.03 1.50
C SER A 49 -13.46 12.36 2.68
N GLU A 50 -14.02 12.56 3.87
CA GLU A 50 -13.29 12.93 5.08
C GLU A 50 -13.45 11.87 6.15
N VAL A 51 -12.34 11.56 6.84
CA VAL A 51 -12.27 10.65 7.97
C VAL A 51 -11.67 11.39 9.16
N SER A 52 -12.29 11.26 10.32
CA SER A 52 -11.82 11.90 11.55
C SER A 52 -10.56 11.21 12.10
N GLY A 53 -9.67 11.95 12.75
CA GLY A 53 -8.57 11.37 13.52
C GLY A 53 -9.07 10.43 14.62
N GLY A 54 -10.29 10.64 15.13
CA GLY A 54 -10.98 9.75 16.08
C GLY A 54 -11.15 8.35 15.54
N ASP A 55 -11.61 8.22 14.30
CA ASP A 55 -11.80 6.92 13.65
C ASP A 55 -10.45 6.25 13.32
N LEU A 56 -9.46 7.02 12.91
CA LEU A 56 -8.11 6.48 12.64
C LEU A 56 -7.45 5.91 13.90
N ARG A 57 -7.65 6.55 15.05
CA ARG A 57 -7.11 6.10 16.35
C ARG A 57 -7.63 4.75 16.84
N LYS A 58 -8.78 4.28 16.35
CA LYS A 58 -9.32 2.97 16.69
C LYS A 58 -8.48 1.82 16.15
N SER A 59 -7.69 2.04 15.11
CA SER A 59 -6.75 1.06 14.57
C SER A 59 -5.39 1.21 15.27
N HIS A 60 -4.97 0.17 16.02
CA HIS A 60 -3.63 0.14 16.65
C HIS A 60 -2.59 -0.36 15.65
N VAL A 61 -2.07 0.52 14.84
CA VAL A 61 -1.12 0.25 13.75
C VAL A 61 0.19 1.01 13.96
N ALA A 62 1.31 0.42 13.51
CA ALA A 62 2.61 1.08 13.53
C ALA A 62 2.68 2.17 12.46
N THR A 63 2.15 1.91 11.28
CA THR A 63 2.20 2.80 10.12
C THR A 63 0.81 3.31 9.78
N LEU A 64 0.67 4.64 9.62
CA LEU A 64 -0.63 5.31 9.50
C LEU A 64 -1.46 4.86 8.29
N SER A 65 -0.83 4.50 7.16
CA SER A 65 -1.54 4.00 5.97
C SER A 65 -2.40 2.77 6.27
N ASN A 66 -2.01 1.94 7.24
CA ASN A 66 -2.78 0.77 7.67
C ASN A 66 -4.06 1.12 8.45
N ALA A 67 -4.22 2.37 8.91
CA ALA A 67 -5.47 2.84 9.50
C ALA A 67 -6.53 3.24 8.46
N PHE A 68 -6.20 3.26 7.15
CA PHE A 68 -7.10 3.75 6.09
C PHE A 68 -7.99 2.67 5.48
N PHE A 69 -7.73 1.39 5.75
CA PHE A 69 -8.56 0.29 5.26
C PHE A 69 -10.05 0.53 5.52
N GLY A 70 -10.86 0.43 4.46
CA GLY A 70 -12.32 0.50 4.53
C GLY A 70 -12.93 1.84 4.95
N ARG A 71 -12.12 2.91 5.10
CA ARG A 71 -12.59 4.19 5.65
C ARG A 71 -12.93 5.24 4.59
N PHE A 72 -12.40 5.12 3.38
CA PHE A 72 -12.64 6.06 2.28
C PHE A 72 -13.32 5.38 1.10
N SER A 73 -14.46 5.94 0.66
CA SER A 73 -15.06 5.55 -0.60
C SER A 73 -14.18 6.01 -1.77
N GLY A 74 -13.91 5.11 -2.74
CA GLY A 74 -13.03 5.38 -3.88
C GLY A 74 -11.54 5.17 -3.61
N MET A 75 -11.16 4.68 -2.43
CA MET A 75 -9.80 4.29 -2.09
C MET A 75 -9.70 2.79 -1.92
N THR A 76 -8.76 2.17 -2.61
CA THR A 76 -8.37 0.77 -2.38
C THR A 76 -7.06 0.74 -1.62
N THR A 77 -7.01 0.00 -0.52
CA THR A 77 -5.83 -0.14 0.34
C THR A 77 -5.37 -1.59 0.31
N ILE A 78 -4.08 -1.84 0.09
CA ILE A 78 -3.48 -3.18 0.05
C ILE A 78 -2.21 -3.17 0.88
N GLN A 79 -2.09 -4.09 1.85
CA GLN A 79 -0.87 -4.31 2.62
C GLN A 79 -0.18 -5.57 2.11
N THR A 80 1.06 -5.44 1.64
CA THR A 80 1.85 -6.53 1.06
C THR A 80 2.96 -7.03 1.96
N ASP A 81 3.24 -6.35 3.07
CA ASP A 81 4.31 -6.68 4.02
C ASP A 81 3.85 -6.37 5.45
N GLY A 82 4.32 -7.13 6.42
CA GLY A 82 4.07 -6.92 7.86
C GLY A 82 5.33 -6.59 8.66
N GLU A 83 6.48 -6.40 8.01
CA GLU A 83 7.76 -6.15 8.67
C GLU A 83 7.76 -4.82 9.41
N PRO A 84 8.08 -4.78 10.73
CA PRO A 84 8.12 -3.55 11.49
C PRO A 84 8.95 -2.44 10.84
N GLY A 85 8.29 -1.30 10.56
CA GLY A 85 8.87 -0.15 9.87
C GLY A 85 8.89 -0.22 8.35
N TYR A 86 8.38 -1.31 7.74
CA TYR A 86 8.15 -1.47 6.30
C TYR A 86 6.75 -2.02 5.97
N ASP A 87 5.86 -2.01 6.95
CA ASP A 87 4.48 -2.51 6.86
C ASP A 87 3.49 -1.55 6.16
N GLU A 88 3.98 -0.61 5.37
CA GLU A 88 3.16 0.40 4.70
C GLU A 88 2.15 -0.21 3.72
N ALA A 89 0.89 0.20 3.86
CA ALA A 89 -0.12 -0.13 2.86
C ALA A 89 0.00 0.77 1.62
N THR A 90 -0.15 0.16 0.45
CA THR A 90 -0.26 0.86 -0.83
C THR A 90 -1.70 1.36 -1.01
N LEU A 91 -1.84 2.65 -1.35
CA LEU A 91 -3.13 3.31 -1.56
C LEU A 91 -3.34 3.56 -3.06
N TYR A 92 -4.49 3.14 -3.57
CA TYR A 92 -4.96 3.44 -4.92
C TYR A 92 -6.18 4.35 -4.84
N LEU A 93 -6.04 5.58 -5.34
CA LEU A 93 -7.11 6.57 -5.38
C LEU A 93 -7.85 6.44 -6.72
N ARG A 94 -9.12 5.94 -6.70
CA ARG A 94 -9.90 5.62 -7.93
C ARG A 94 -9.18 4.64 -8.87
N GLY A 95 -8.41 3.68 -8.30
CA GLY A 95 -7.64 2.68 -9.03
C GLY A 95 -6.31 3.18 -9.58
N SER A 96 -5.84 2.54 -10.67
CA SER A 96 -4.63 2.93 -11.38
C SER A 96 -5.03 3.66 -12.67
N HIS A 97 -4.55 4.89 -12.86
CA HIS A 97 -5.00 5.79 -13.96
C HIS A 97 -3.98 5.88 -15.08
N SER A 98 -2.69 5.90 -14.74
CA SER A 98 -1.58 6.16 -15.65
C SER A 98 -0.73 4.92 -15.86
N MET A 99 -0.22 4.76 -17.06
CA MET A 99 0.80 3.76 -17.42
C MET A 99 2.18 4.07 -16.80
N ARG A 100 2.38 5.25 -16.18
CA ARG A 100 3.66 5.70 -15.60
C ARG A 100 3.62 5.80 -14.10
N SER A 101 3.01 6.84 -13.56
CA SER A 101 2.97 7.09 -12.11
C SER A 101 1.56 7.38 -11.66
N ASN A 102 1.13 6.68 -10.61
CA ASN A 102 -0.13 6.89 -9.93
C ASN A 102 0.06 7.56 -8.55
N SER A 103 1.25 8.11 -8.28
CA SER A 103 1.54 8.80 -7.03
C SER A 103 0.71 10.08 -6.89
N PHE A 104 -0.10 10.15 -5.87
CA PHE A 104 -0.95 11.29 -5.53
C PHE A 104 -0.21 12.34 -4.69
N ILE A 105 -0.83 13.49 -4.47
CA ILE A 105 -0.28 14.54 -3.61
C ILE A 105 -0.65 14.26 -2.16
N ILE A 106 0.29 14.50 -1.24
CA ILE A 106 0.07 14.48 0.19
C ILE A 106 0.32 15.88 0.74
N LEU A 107 -0.69 16.44 1.40
CA LEU A 107 -0.65 17.76 1.99
C LEU A 107 -0.81 17.63 3.50
N VAL A 108 0.14 18.16 4.28
CA VAL A 108 0.00 18.29 5.73
C VAL A 108 -0.14 19.78 6.04
N ASP A 109 -1.28 20.16 6.63
CA ASP A 109 -1.65 21.56 6.92
C ASP A 109 -1.46 22.49 5.69
N GLY A 110 -1.77 21.99 4.48
CA GLY A 110 -1.73 22.72 3.21
C GLY A 110 -0.41 22.69 2.45
N PHE A 111 0.66 22.10 2.99
CA PHE A 111 1.96 21.99 2.33
C PHE A 111 2.28 20.57 1.87
N GLU A 112 2.85 20.44 0.68
CA GLU A 112 3.23 19.14 0.09
C GLU A 112 4.35 18.48 0.90
N THR A 113 4.20 17.18 1.20
CA THR A 113 5.17 16.34 1.91
C THR A 113 5.46 15.07 1.13
N ASP A 114 6.57 14.38 1.47
CA ASP A 114 6.95 13.12 0.80
C ASP A 114 6.07 11.94 1.22
N GLY A 115 5.39 12.05 2.36
CA GLY A 115 4.53 11.02 2.91
C GLY A 115 3.75 11.52 4.12
N PHE A 116 2.88 10.69 4.64
CA PHE A 116 2.12 10.92 5.88
C PHE A 116 2.37 9.85 6.95
N ASN A 117 3.10 8.76 6.62
CA ASN A 117 3.43 7.68 7.55
C ASN A 117 4.38 8.11 8.68
N GLN A 118 4.99 9.31 8.56
CA GLN A 118 5.71 9.96 9.64
C GLN A 118 4.79 10.49 10.76
N LEU A 119 3.50 10.63 10.50
CA LEU A 119 2.50 11.07 11.48
C LEU A 119 1.90 9.89 12.22
N THR A 120 1.42 10.14 13.44
CA THR A 120 0.57 9.22 14.19
C THR A 120 -0.89 9.66 14.11
N ALA A 121 -1.83 8.74 14.27
CA ALA A 121 -3.26 9.08 14.33
C ALA A 121 -3.59 10.05 15.47
N GLU A 122 -2.73 10.15 16.49
CA GLU A 122 -2.89 11.08 17.61
C GLU A 122 -2.63 12.54 17.24
N GLU A 123 -1.83 12.79 16.21
CA GLU A 123 -1.55 14.13 15.68
C GLU A 123 -2.68 14.66 14.79
N ILE A 124 -3.56 13.78 14.30
CA ILE A 124 -4.50 14.07 13.22
C ILE A 124 -5.86 14.49 13.75
N GLU A 125 -6.39 15.59 13.21
CA GLU A 125 -7.80 16.01 13.37
C GLU A 125 -8.68 15.32 12.32
N SER A 126 -8.31 15.43 11.04
CA SER A 126 -8.98 14.76 9.93
C SER A 126 -8.04 14.49 8.75
N VAL A 127 -8.45 13.54 7.91
CA VAL A 127 -7.86 13.31 6.58
C VAL A 127 -8.97 13.44 5.55
N THR A 128 -8.77 14.33 4.56
CA THR A 128 -9.71 14.54 3.45
C THR A 128 -9.11 14.03 2.15
N TYR A 129 -9.82 13.13 1.47
CA TYR A 129 -9.50 12.68 0.13
C TYR A 129 -10.20 13.59 -0.89
N LEU A 130 -9.42 14.31 -1.71
CA LEU A 130 -9.86 15.18 -2.79
C LEU A 130 -9.91 14.37 -4.09
N LYS A 131 -11.09 14.32 -4.75
CA LYS A 131 -11.38 13.31 -5.77
C LYS A 131 -11.55 13.86 -7.18
N ASP A 132 -12.15 15.03 -7.32
CA ASP A 132 -12.60 15.56 -8.63
C ASP A 132 -11.82 16.80 -9.08
N ALA A 133 -12.07 17.24 -10.29
CA ALA A 133 -11.37 18.37 -10.89
C ALA A 133 -11.57 19.67 -10.13
N ALA A 134 -12.75 19.90 -9.51
CA ALA A 134 -13.03 21.13 -8.78
C ALA A 134 -12.10 21.26 -7.57
N ALA A 135 -11.91 20.17 -6.80
CA ALA A 135 -11.03 20.13 -5.64
C ALA A 135 -9.53 20.16 -6.02
N LEU A 136 -9.17 19.63 -7.20
CA LEU A 136 -7.77 19.34 -7.56
C LEU A 136 -7.14 20.37 -8.52
N ALA A 137 -7.92 21.18 -9.26
CA ALA A 137 -7.39 22.14 -10.23
C ALA A 137 -6.42 23.16 -9.61
N VAL A 138 -6.61 23.52 -8.34
CA VAL A 138 -5.71 24.40 -7.58
C VAL A 138 -4.30 23.81 -7.38
N HIS A 139 -4.09 22.52 -7.65
CA HIS A 139 -2.78 21.85 -7.57
C HIS A 139 -2.08 21.73 -8.93
N GLY A 140 -2.74 22.14 -10.03
CA GLY A 140 -2.16 22.31 -11.37
C GLY A 140 -1.48 21.05 -11.91
N VAL A 141 -0.17 21.16 -12.19
CA VAL A 141 0.65 20.08 -12.81
C VAL A 141 0.80 18.83 -11.93
N SER A 142 0.32 18.83 -10.70
CA SER A 142 0.45 17.68 -9.79
C SER A 142 -0.90 17.06 -9.41
N GLY A 143 -2.04 17.63 -9.85
CA GLY A 143 -3.39 17.30 -9.35
C GLY A 143 -4.02 16.01 -9.91
N ALA A 144 -3.55 15.48 -11.03
CA ALA A 144 -4.29 14.46 -11.80
C ALA A 144 -4.44 13.10 -11.12
N ASN A 145 -3.62 12.77 -10.13
CA ASN A 145 -3.69 11.48 -9.42
C ASN A 145 -4.47 11.56 -8.09
N GLY A 146 -5.14 12.69 -7.81
CA GLY A 146 -5.81 12.91 -6.52
C GLY A 146 -4.91 13.49 -5.46
N ALA A 147 -5.48 13.83 -4.30
CA ALA A 147 -4.74 14.34 -3.16
C ALA A 147 -5.32 13.88 -1.83
N LEU A 148 -4.46 13.69 -0.82
CA LEU A 148 -4.83 13.52 0.59
C LEU A 148 -4.42 14.78 1.36
N LEU A 149 -5.40 15.41 1.98
CA LEU A 149 -5.18 16.55 2.88
C LEU A 149 -5.25 16.07 4.32
N VAL A 150 -4.13 16.12 5.03
CA VAL A 150 -4.03 15.80 6.45
C VAL A 150 -4.05 17.10 7.23
N THR A 151 -5.06 17.24 8.08
CA THR A 151 -5.19 18.37 9.01
C THR A 151 -4.78 17.92 10.40
N THR A 152 -3.83 18.65 11.02
CA THR A 152 -3.34 18.31 12.35
C THR A 152 -4.16 18.98 13.45
N LYS A 153 -4.20 18.36 14.64
CA LYS A 153 -4.96 18.86 15.80
C LYS A 153 -4.50 20.24 16.26
N ARG A 154 -5.46 21.05 16.69
CA ARG A 154 -5.24 22.39 17.26
C ARG A 154 -5.98 22.56 18.58
N GLY A 155 -5.63 23.57 19.33
CA GLY A 155 -6.39 24.00 20.50
C GLY A 155 -7.70 24.69 20.11
N SER A 156 -8.68 24.71 21.02
CA SER A 156 -10.00 25.36 20.83
C SER A 156 -10.13 26.62 21.69
N LYS A 157 -10.81 27.64 21.14
CA LYS A 157 -11.18 28.86 21.91
C LYS A 157 -12.12 28.59 23.09
N THR A 158 -12.90 27.51 22.97
CA THR A 158 -13.87 27.11 24.01
C THR A 158 -13.21 26.35 25.16
N ASP A 159 -12.02 25.81 24.96
CA ASP A 159 -11.27 25.03 25.95
C ASP A 159 -10.50 25.95 26.92
N LYS A 160 -11.25 26.70 27.75
CA LYS A 160 -10.64 27.64 28.71
C LYS A 160 -9.76 26.98 29.77
N LYS A 161 -9.86 25.66 29.95
CA LYS A 161 -9.04 24.89 30.88
C LYS A 161 -8.01 24.06 30.08
N LEU A 162 -6.85 23.85 30.69
CA LEU A 162 -5.87 22.88 30.20
C LEU A 162 -6.48 21.48 30.24
N LYS A 163 -6.49 20.78 29.10
CA LYS A 163 -6.83 19.36 28.99
C LYS A 163 -5.53 18.58 28.83
N ILE A 164 -5.37 17.56 29.65
CA ILE A 164 -4.24 16.63 29.56
C ILE A 164 -4.81 15.26 29.22
N SER A 165 -4.31 14.61 28.18
CA SER A 165 -4.70 13.25 27.81
C SER A 165 -3.48 12.35 27.77
N PHE A 166 -3.54 11.24 28.52
CA PHE A 166 -2.54 10.17 28.49
C PHE A 166 -3.18 8.90 27.94
N LYS A 167 -2.50 8.27 26.96
CA LYS A 167 -2.91 7.01 26.37
C LYS A 167 -1.78 6.02 26.43
N ALA A 168 -2.12 4.76 26.71
CA ALA A 168 -1.20 3.64 26.66
C ALA A 168 -1.91 2.46 25.97
N ARG A 169 -1.23 1.85 25.02
CA ARG A 169 -1.67 0.63 24.33
C ARG A 169 -0.55 -0.38 24.29
N TYR A 170 -0.88 -1.64 24.56
CA TYR A 170 0.00 -2.77 24.41
C TYR A 170 -0.69 -3.87 23.62
N GLY A 171 -0.07 -4.33 22.54
CA GLY A 171 -0.58 -5.33 21.64
C GLY A 171 0.36 -6.53 21.50
N LEU A 172 -0.25 -7.72 21.41
CA LEU A 172 0.42 -8.94 20.99
C LEU A 172 0.08 -9.19 19.52
N GLN A 173 1.10 -9.50 18.73
CA GLN A 173 0.99 -9.72 17.28
C GLN A 173 1.31 -11.17 16.95
N THR A 174 0.54 -11.76 16.02
CA THR A 174 0.76 -13.10 15.49
C THR A 174 0.65 -13.08 13.97
N PRO A 175 1.34 -13.95 13.22
CA PRO A 175 1.18 -14.07 11.77
C PRO A 175 -0.28 -14.34 11.36
N THR A 176 -0.74 -13.73 10.27
CA THR A 176 -2.05 -14.06 9.66
C THR A 176 -2.00 -15.43 9.00
N TYR A 177 -0.95 -15.68 8.24
CA TYR A 177 -0.65 -16.93 7.54
C TYR A 177 0.84 -17.22 7.62
N LEU A 178 1.20 -18.50 7.68
CA LEU A 178 2.56 -19.01 7.43
C LEU A 178 2.49 -20.15 6.43
N PRO A 179 3.40 -20.21 5.46
CA PRO A 179 3.47 -21.31 4.50
C PRO A 179 3.66 -22.66 5.20
N GLN A 180 3.04 -23.69 4.63
CA GLN A 180 3.16 -25.06 5.13
C GLN A 180 3.97 -25.89 4.14
N PHE A 181 5.08 -26.47 4.61
CA PHE A 181 5.95 -27.34 3.82
C PHE A 181 5.89 -28.78 4.33
N GLU A 182 6.38 -29.73 3.53
CA GLU A 182 6.44 -31.14 3.89
C GLU A 182 7.60 -31.43 4.87
N ASN A 183 7.46 -32.51 5.64
CA ASN A 183 8.52 -33.04 6.47
C ASN A 183 9.55 -33.84 5.65
N SER A 184 10.65 -34.25 6.25
CA SER A 184 11.75 -34.92 5.56
C SER A 184 11.37 -36.26 4.92
N TYR A 185 10.51 -37.05 5.56
CA TYR A 185 10.00 -38.30 4.98
C TYR A 185 9.20 -38.04 3.70
N ASN A 186 8.23 -37.16 3.76
CA ASN A 186 7.41 -36.80 2.59
C ASN A 186 8.26 -36.13 1.51
N TYR A 187 9.15 -35.21 1.89
CA TYR A 187 10.10 -34.60 0.95
C TYR A 187 10.89 -35.65 0.18
N ALA A 188 11.56 -36.59 0.88
CA ALA A 188 12.40 -37.61 0.27
C ALA A 188 11.60 -38.51 -0.67
N ARG A 189 10.40 -38.97 -0.26
CA ARG A 189 9.50 -39.77 -1.07
C ARG A 189 9.05 -39.03 -2.33
N LEU A 190 8.64 -37.78 -2.22
CA LEU A 190 8.16 -36.97 -3.33
C LEU A 190 9.31 -36.53 -4.27
N TYR A 191 10.51 -36.37 -3.74
CA TYR A 191 11.70 -36.12 -4.55
C TYR A 191 12.06 -37.34 -5.41
N ASN A 192 11.98 -38.55 -4.82
CA ASN A 192 12.12 -39.79 -5.61
C ASN A 192 11.06 -39.93 -6.69
N GLU A 193 9.79 -39.58 -6.41
CA GLU A 193 8.70 -39.53 -7.40
C GLU A 193 9.04 -38.55 -8.52
N ALA A 194 9.54 -37.38 -8.20
CA ALA A 194 9.94 -36.35 -9.17
C ALA A 194 11.10 -36.83 -10.07
N LEU A 195 12.11 -37.53 -9.51
CA LEU A 195 13.21 -38.14 -10.25
C LEU A 195 12.68 -39.21 -11.22
N GLN A 196 11.81 -40.09 -10.75
CA GLN A 196 11.20 -41.14 -11.58
C GLN A 196 10.37 -40.54 -12.74
N ASN A 197 9.60 -39.52 -12.47
CA ASN A 197 8.85 -38.78 -13.51
C ASN A 197 9.76 -38.16 -14.57
N ASP A 198 10.98 -37.78 -14.20
CA ASP A 198 11.99 -37.28 -15.12
C ASP A 198 12.88 -38.37 -15.73
N GLY A 199 12.56 -39.64 -15.46
CA GLY A 199 13.29 -40.82 -15.97
C GLY A 199 14.66 -41.01 -15.32
N MET A 200 14.85 -40.52 -14.09
CA MET A 200 16.06 -40.64 -13.30
C MET A 200 15.88 -41.69 -12.18
N SER A 201 16.98 -42.21 -11.67
CA SER A 201 16.95 -43.16 -10.53
C SER A 201 16.61 -42.44 -9.24
N PRO A 202 15.87 -43.08 -8.30
CA PRO A 202 15.63 -42.54 -6.98
C PRO A 202 16.95 -42.18 -6.25
N LEU A 203 16.95 -41.08 -5.52
CA LEU A 203 18.10 -40.63 -4.70
C LEU A 203 18.09 -41.28 -3.31
N TYR A 204 16.89 -41.30 -2.68
CA TYR A 204 16.72 -41.80 -1.32
C TYR A 204 16.37 -43.30 -1.36
N THR A 205 17.13 -44.10 -0.62
CA THR A 205 16.89 -45.54 -0.48
C THR A 205 15.74 -45.82 0.49
N ASP A 206 15.22 -47.07 0.53
CA ASP A 206 14.23 -47.50 1.51
C ASP A 206 14.73 -47.29 2.94
N LYS A 207 16.02 -47.57 3.21
CA LYS A 207 16.67 -47.30 4.50
C LYS A 207 16.63 -45.83 4.88
N ASP A 208 16.87 -44.91 3.94
CA ASP A 208 16.76 -43.47 4.16
C ASP A 208 15.34 -43.05 4.53
N LEU A 209 14.35 -43.58 3.77
CA LEU A 209 12.93 -43.32 4.02
C LEU A 209 12.49 -43.83 5.39
N GLU A 210 12.91 -45.06 5.79
CA GLU A 210 12.64 -45.59 7.13
C GLU A 210 13.31 -44.71 8.21
N GLY A 211 14.56 -44.26 7.97
CA GLY A 211 15.29 -43.34 8.86
C GLY A 211 14.57 -42.04 9.11
N TYR A 212 14.12 -41.37 8.06
CA TYR A 212 13.33 -40.12 8.17
C TYR A 212 11.95 -40.35 8.81
N GLN A 213 11.28 -41.47 8.51
CA GLN A 213 9.99 -41.82 9.08
C GLN A 213 10.04 -42.11 10.57
N SER A 214 11.08 -42.82 11.01
CA SER A 214 11.27 -43.19 12.43
C SER A 214 11.79 -42.05 13.30
N GLY A 215 12.51 -41.08 12.72
CA GLY A 215 13.17 -39.99 13.46
C GLY A 215 14.20 -40.47 14.46
N ALA A 216 14.78 -41.66 14.27
CA ALA A 216 15.65 -42.32 15.25
C ALA A 216 16.96 -41.57 15.51
N ASP A 217 17.51 -40.90 14.51
CA ASP A 217 18.70 -40.06 14.61
C ASP A 217 18.48 -38.70 13.95
N PRO A 218 18.16 -37.64 14.69
CA PRO A 218 17.88 -36.33 14.15
C PRO A 218 19.10 -35.61 13.54
N TYR A 219 20.30 -36.12 13.77
CA TYR A 219 21.51 -35.60 13.16
C TYR A 219 21.86 -36.31 11.86
N TYR A 220 21.61 -37.60 11.75
CA TYR A 220 21.81 -38.37 10.52
C TYR A 220 20.63 -38.26 9.55
N TYR A 221 19.39 -38.22 10.10
CA TYR A 221 18.13 -38.05 9.39
C TYR A 221 17.38 -36.79 9.86
N PRO A 222 17.92 -35.58 9.58
CA PRO A 222 17.33 -34.35 10.08
C PRO A 222 15.92 -34.13 9.49
N ASP A 223 15.04 -33.49 10.30
CA ASP A 223 13.70 -33.06 9.94
C ASP A 223 13.44 -31.67 10.50
N VAL A 224 13.84 -30.65 9.77
CA VAL A 224 13.86 -29.26 10.22
C VAL A 224 12.70 -28.48 9.63
N ASN A 225 11.79 -28.01 10.48
CA ASN A 225 10.85 -26.97 10.12
C ASN A 225 11.49 -25.60 10.35
N TRP A 226 12.02 -25.00 9.30
CA TRP A 226 12.74 -23.72 9.37
C TRP A 226 11.91 -22.57 9.94
N TYR A 227 10.57 -22.58 9.73
CA TYR A 227 9.67 -21.55 10.29
C TYR A 227 9.52 -21.70 11.81
N ASP A 228 9.37 -22.92 12.31
CA ASP A 228 9.25 -23.16 13.76
C ASP A 228 10.57 -22.89 14.48
N GLU A 229 11.72 -23.14 13.82
CA GLU A 229 13.05 -22.87 14.39
C GLU A 229 13.39 -21.38 14.40
N ALA A 230 13.02 -20.63 13.35
CA ALA A 230 13.46 -19.25 13.17
C ALA A 230 12.49 -18.20 13.73
N LEU A 231 11.22 -18.56 13.96
CA LEU A 231 10.19 -17.59 14.32
C LEU A 231 9.61 -17.80 15.71
N SER A 232 9.44 -16.71 16.44
CA SER A 232 8.60 -16.65 17.63
C SER A 232 7.11 -16.65 17.25
N LYS A 233 6.27 -17.27 18.07
CA LYS A 233 4.82 -17.31 17.85
C LYS A 233 4.16 -15.95 17.96
N THR A 234 4.76 -15.03 18.71
CA THR A 234 4.24 -13.68 18.98
C THR A 234 5.35 -12.65 18.97
N SER A 235 4.98 -11.42 18.58
CA SER A 235 5.76 -10.20 18.83
C SER A 235 4.90 -9.16 19.53
N ASP A 236 5.46 -7.99 19.86
CA ASP A 236 4.76 -6.94 20.59
C ASP A 236 4.71 -5.62 19.82
N LEU A 237 3.64 -4.87 20.09
CA LEU A 237 3.43 -3.50 19.63
C LEU A 237 2.98 -2.65 20.81
N GLN A 238 3.67 -1.55 21.08
CA GLN A 238 3.37 -0.65 22.18
C GLN A 238 3.34 0.81 21.73
N ASP A 239 2.44 1.58 22.33
CA ASP A 239 2.18 2.98 21.97
C ASP A 239 1.80 3.76 23.22
N TYR A 240 2.52 4.84 23.51
CA TYR A 240 2.28 5.75 24.62
C TYR A 240 2.22 7.18 24.11
N THR A 241 1.16 7.91 24.45
CA THR A 241 0.98 9.30 24.02
C THR A 241 0.56 10.18 25.19
N LEU A 242 1.21 11.30 25.32
CA LEU A 242 0.83 12.39 26.22
C LEU A 242 0.54 13.64 25.41
N SER A 243 -0.63 14.23 25.61
CA SER A 243 -1.01 15.46 24.93
C SER A 243 -1.59 16.51 25.88
N PHE A 244 -1.36 17.77 25.54
CA PHE A 244 -1.83 18.96 26.24
C PHE A 244 -2.54 19.84 25.23
N SER A 245 -3.77 20.24 25.54
CA SER A 245 -4.51 21.18 24.70
C SER A 245 -5.25 22.21 25.55
N GLY A 246 -5.47 23.37 24.98
CA GLY A 246 -6.23 24.42 25.63
C GLY A 246 -6.25 25.69 24.79
N GLY A 247 -6.92 26.70 25.27
CA GLY A 247 -6.94 27.99 24.61
C GLY A 247 -7.83 29.01 25.24
N ASN A 248 -7.72 30.21 24.72
CA ASN A 248 -8.54 31.39 25.05
C ASN A 248 -8.66 32.26 23.78
N ASN A 249 -9.17 33.48 23.95
CA ASN A 249 -9.35 34.38 22.81
C ASN A 249 -8.03 34.95 22.24
N PHE A 250 -6.93 34.85 22.98
CA PHE A 250 -5.62 35.32 22.55
C PHE A 250 -4.75 34.22 21.97
N SER A 251 -4.75 33.00 22.59
CA SER A 251 -3.91 31.88 22.15
C SER A 251 -4.62 30.56 22.28
N ARG A 252 -4.33 29.65 21.39
CA ARG A 252 -4.78 28.24 21.36
C ARG A 252 -3.58 27.36 21.09
N TYR A 253 -3.51 26.22 21.76
CA TYR A 253 -2.37 25.32 21.62
C TYR A 253 -2.78 23.85 21.71
N TYR A 254 -2.05 23.03 20.96
CA TYR A 254 -2.02 21.59 21.07
C TYR A 254 -0.55 21.15 21.07
N VAL A 255 -0.13 20.44 22.12
CA VAL A 255 1.23 19.90 22.25
C VAL A 255 1.13 18.42 22.54
N MET A 256 1.95 17.60 21.86
CA MET A 256 1.92 16.16 22.01
C MET A 256 3.34 15.58 21.92
N ALA A 257 3.60 14.54 22.73
CA ALA A 257 4.72 13.63 22.62
C ALA A 257 4.20 12.19 22.64
N GLY A 258 4.69 11.38 21.70
CA GLY A 258 4.33 9.98 21.58
C GLY A 258 5.55 9.08 21.38
N TYR A 259 5.50 7.88 21.93
CA TYR A 259 6.45 6.80 21.70
C TYR A 259 5.71 5.58 21.15
N MET A 260 6.28 4.94 20.14
CA MET A 260 5.80 3.68 19.59
C MET A 260 6.99 2.73 19.41
N GLY A 261 6.81 1.47 19.84
CA GLY A 261 7.75 0.37 19.66
C GLY A 261 7.09 -0.85 19.07
N SER A 262 7.74 -1.50 18.11
CA SER A 262 7.31 -2.76 17.51
C SER A 262 8.50 -3.67 17.30
N ASN A 263 8.39 -4.91 17.77
CA ASN A 263 9.44 -5.92 17.62
C ASN A 263 9.06 -6.93 16.52
N GLY A 264 10.08 -7.55 15.91
CA GLY A 264 9.91 -8.58 14.90
C GLY A 264 9.58 -9.95 15.47
N LEU A 265 9.33 -10.90 14.56
CA LEU A 265 8.99 -12.30 14.89
C LEU A 265 10.21 -13.22 15.04
N TYR A 266 11.45 -12.75 14.88
CA TYR A 266 12.60 -13.65 14.90
C TYR A 266 12.87 -14.21 16.29
N ALA A 267 13.07 -15.53 16.36
CA ALA A 267 13.40 -16.26 17.59
C ALA A 267 14.91 -16.20 17.90
N HIS A 268 15.31 -16.72 19.07
CA HIS A 268 16.71 -16.92 19.49
C HIS A 268 17.57 -15.65 19.59
N THR A 269 16.97 -14.48 19.62
CA THR A 269 17.69 -13.22 19.76
C THR A 269 17.98 -12.95 21.24
N ASP A 270 19.17 -13.36 21.72
CA ASP A 270 19.57 -13.30 23.13
C ASP A 270 20.02 -11.91 23.62
N GLY A 271 19.78 -10.88 22.82
CA GLY A 271 20.15 -9.50 23.12
C GLY A 271 21.64 -9.17 22.95
N LYS A 272 22.50 -10.15 22.68
CA LYS A 272 23.95 -9.90 22.48
C LYS A 272 24.26 -9.35 21.09
N ASN A 273 23.50 -9.78 20.07
CA ASN A 273 23.72 -9.40 18.67
C ASN A 273 22.61 -8.53 18.08
N ASN A 274 21.53 -8.22 18.81
CA ASN A 274 20.40 -7.39 18.37
C ASN A 274 19.89 -7.71 16.95
N SER A 275 19.85 -9.00 16.61
CA SER A 275 19.49 -9.45 15.27
C SER A 275 17.98 -9.56 15.01
N ASN A 276 17.13 -9.38 16.03
CA ASN A 276 15.70 -9.23 15.78
C ASN A 276 15.40 -7.87 15.14
N ILE A 277 14.30 -7.78 14.42
CA ILE A 277 13.79 -6.49 13.99
C ILE A 277 13.26 -5.76 15.22
N SER A 278 13.73 -4.53 15.41
CA SER A 278 13.20 -3.62 16.43
C SER A 278 12.99 -2.26 15.78
N PHE A 279 11.78 -1.76 15.88
CA PHE A 279 11.38 -0.47 15.34
C PHE A 279 10.87 0.40 16.48
N GLN A 280 11.47 1.57 16.66
CA GLN A 280 11.12 2.54 17.67
C GLN A 280 10.92 3.91 17.03
N ARG A 281 9.86 4.60 17.44
CA ARG A 281 9.53 5.92 16.92
C ARG A 281 9.06 6.85 18.04
N ILE A 282 9.64 8.06 18.06
CA ILE A 282 9.19 9.16 18.90
C ILE A 282 8.64 10.25 17.99
N ASN A 283 7.40 10.66 18.23
CA ASN A 283 6.78 11.79 17.57
C ASN A 283 6.58 12.94 18.57
N PHE A 284 6.76 14.17 18.10
CA PHE A 284 6.34 15.37 18.83
C PHE A 284 5.63 16.32 17.89
N ARG A 285 4.64 17.04 18.42
CA ARG A 285 3.91 18.09 17.73
C ARG A 285 3.58 19.24 18.66
N ALA A 286 3.71 20.48 18.15
CA ALA A 286 3.29 21.70 18.83
C ALA A 286 2.61 22.63 17.81
N ASN A 287 1.31 22.79 17.92
CA ASN A 287 0.53 23.71 17.10
C ASN A 287 0.02 24.82 18.00
N VAL A 288 0.36 26.08 17.66
CA VAL A 288 0.02 27.27 18.44
C VAL A 288 -0.57 28.32 17.51
N ASP A 289 -1.77 28.79 17.84
CA ASP A 289 -2.40 29.92 17.17
C ASP A 289 -2.46 31.11 18.12
N ILE A 290 -2.11 32.30 17.63
CA ILE A 290 -2.06 33.55 18.39
C ILE A 290 -2.86 34.64 17.67
N ASP A 291 -3.92 35.14 18.26
CA ASP A 291 -4.68 36.32 17.78
C ASP A 291 -4.09 37.57 18.43
N VAL A 292 -3.07 38.17 17.80
CA VAL A 292 -2.37 39.37 18.33
C VAL A 292 -3.30 40.58 18.44
N SER A 293 -4.24 40.68 17.49
CA SER A 293 -5.31 41.65 17.49
C SER A 293 -6.54 41.07 16.81
N SER A 294 -7.65 41.84 16.75
CA SER A 294 -8.83 41.41 15.97
C SER A 294 -8.54 41.18 14.50
N ASN A 295 -7.48 41.76 13.96
CA ASN A 295 -7.15 41.73 12.56
C ASN A 295 -5.88 40.91 12.23
N LEU A 296 -4.96 40.74 13.20
CA LEU A 296 -3.68 40.04 12.97
C LEU A 296 -3.61 38.74 13.75
N SER A 297 -3.37 37.66 13.08
CA SER A 297 -3.16 36.34 13.69
C SER A 297 -1.94 35.66 13.11
N PHE A 298 -1.29 34.86 13.97
CA PHE A 298 -0.19 33.95 13.60
C PHE A 298 -0.55 32.50 13.94
N ALA A 299 -0.11 31.59 13.13
CA ALA A 299 -0.15 30.16 13.41
C ALA A 299 1.26 29.56 13.23
N LEU A 300 1.70 28.80 14.23
CA LEU A 300 2.93 28.03 14.22
C LEU A 300 2.60 26.56 14.34
N ASN A 301 3.03 25.75 13.38
CA ASN A 301 2.93 24.29 13.42
C ASN A 301 4.35 23.72 13.41
N LEU A 302 4.73 23.04 14.48
CA LEU A 302 6.00 22.33 14.59
C LEU A 302 5.70 20.83 14.75
N GLY A 303 6.41 20.00 14.02
CA GLY A 303 6.33 18.55 14.12
C GLY A 303 7.70 17.92 13.95
N GLY A 304 7.90 16.77 14.57
CA GLY A 304 9.13 16.04 14.41
C GLY A 304 8.97 14.56 14.72
N ARG A 305 9.85 13.76 14.12
CA ARG A 305 9.94 12.33 14.30
C ARG A 305 11.39 11.91 14.43
N LEU A 306 11.64 11.08 15.43
CA LEU A 306 12.87 10.34 15.60
C LEU A 306 12.54 8.87 15.46
N GLU A 307 13.20 8.16 14.58
CA GLU A 307 12.91 6.77 14.25
C GLU A 307 14.21 5.99 14.18
N ASP A 308 14.25 4.89 14.92
CA ASP A 308 15.37 3.98 14.97
C ASP A 308 14.88 2.56 14.63
N ARG A 309 15.54 1.90 13.70
CA ARG A 309 15.24 0.53 13.29
C ARG A 309 16.51 -0.30 13.29
N MET A 310 16.42 -1.47 13.92
CA MET A 310 17.45 -2.50 13.87
C MET A 310 16.93 -3.72 13.14
N PHE A 311 17.82 -4.45 12.46
CA PHE A 311 17.45 -5.60 11.62
C PHE A 311 18.67 -6.53 11.45
N PRO A 312 18.46 -7.83 11.14
CA PRO A 312 19.53 -8.77 10.80
C PRO A 312 20.34 -8.26 9.60
N ASN A 313 21.64 -8.59 9.57
CA ASN A 313 22.46 -8.22 8.40
C ASN A 313 22.01 -8.92 7.12
N THR A 314 21.58 -10.19 7.23
CA THR A 314 20.87 -10.88 6.15
C THR A 314 19.58 -10.15 5.84
N GLY A 315 19.41 -9.72 4.59
CA GLY A 315 18.19 -9.02 4.16
C GLY A 315 16.95 -9.90 4.38
N THR A 316 15.85 -9.28 4.82
CA THR A 316 14.58 -9.97 5.11
C THR A 316 14.13 -10.88 3.96
N ALA A 317 14.18 -10.41 2.71
CA ALA A 317 13.78 -11.20 1.56
C ALA A 317 14.63 -12.49 1.42
N THR A 318 15.95 -12.41 1.57
CA THR A 318 16.87 -13.56 1.51
C THR A 318 16.62 -14.52 2.66
N PHE A 319 16.44 -14.02 3.86
CA PHE A 319 16.16 -14.84 5.03
C PHE A 319 14.87 -15.67 4.88
N TRP A 320 13.76 -15.03 4.49
CA TRP A 320 12.48 -15.71 4.26
C TRP A 320 12.54 -16.66 3.06
N GLN A 321 13.32 -16.31 2.03
CA GLN A 321 13.59 -17.22 0.91
C GLN A 321 14.28 -18.50 1.37
N HIS A 322 15.34 -18.40 2.21
CA HIS A 322 16.05 -19.58 2.72
C HIS A 322 15.11 -20.48 3.53
N MET A 323 14.27 -19.91 4.43
CA MET A 323 13.28 -20.69 5.17
C MET A 323 12.29 -21.44 4.27
N ALA A 324 11.89 -20.85 3.13
CA ALA A 324 10.93 -21.42 2.20
C ALA A 324 11.56 -22.45 1.23
N THR A 325 12.86 -22.32 0.95
CA THR A 325 13.51 -23.11 -0.11
C THR A 325 14.37 -24.24 0.44
N TYR A 326 14.93 -24.12 1.65
CA TYR A 326 15.78 -25.16 2.20
C TYR A 326 14.97 -26.39 2.57
N ALA A 327 15.38 -27.53 2.00
CA ALA A 327 14.75 -28.80 2.28
C ALA A 327 14.84 -29.18 3.77
N PRO A 328 13.82 -29.82 4.35
CA PRO A 328 13.80 -30.18 5.78
C PRO A 328 14.89 -31.18 6.15
N ASN A 329 15.37 -31.96 5.20
CA ASN A 329 16.40 -32.98 5.38
C ASN A 329 17.81 -32.53 4.94
N LEU A 330 18.00 -31.23 4.67
CA LEU A 330 19.25 -30.69 4.13
C LEU A 330 20.42 -30.89 5.13
N TYR A 331 20.22 -30.45 6.36
CA TYR A 331 21.13 -30.64 7.51
C TYR A 331 20.39 -30.31 8.82
N PRO A 332 20.86 -30.85 9.99
CA PRO A 332 20.30 -30.40 11.27
C PRO A 332 20.66 -28.93 11.53
N VAL A 333 19.87 -28.19 12.32
CA VAL A 333 20.14 -26.75 12.62
C VAL A 333 21.54 -26.58 13.26
N ARG A 334 21.92 -27.50 14.14
CA ARG A 334 23.19 -27.49 14.86
C ARG A 334 23.78 -28.92 14.98
N THR A 335 25.10 -28.99 15.16
CA THR A 335 25.74 -30.23 15.55
C THR A 335 25.34 -30.65 16.96
N PRO A 336 25.61 -31.91 17.40
CA PRO A 336 25.46 -32.30 18.80
C PRO A 336 26.23 -31.40 19.79
N GLY A 337 27.32 -30.78 19.32
CA GLY A 337 28.13 -29.82 20.08
C GLY A 337 27.61 -28.38 20.06
N GLY A 338 26.46 -28.11 19.41
CA GLY A 338 25.82 -26.78 19.38
C GLY A 338 26.32 -25.82 18.27
N GLN A 339 27.28 -26.23 17.42
CA GLN A 339 27.81 -25.40 16.33
C GLN A 339 26.81 -25.35 15.17
N ILE A 340 26.77 -24.22 14.46
CA ILE A 340 25.92 -24.02 13.26
C ILE A 340 26.38 -24.98 12.16
N THR A 341 25.42 -25.64 11.52
CA THR A 341 25.64 -26.51 10.36
C THR A 341 25.39 -25.80 9.05
N GLY A 342 25.91 -26.38 7.98
CA GLY A 342 25.74 -25.93 6.59
C GLY A 342 26.43 -26.89 5.65
N THR A 343 26.30 -26.67 4.34
CA THR A 343 27.04 -27.41 3.31
C THR A 343 27.76 -26.45 2.38
N ALA A 344 28.70 -26.95 1.57
CA ALA A 344 29.36 -26.10 0.58
C ALA A 344 28.42 -25.43 -0.41
N ASN A 345 27.29 -26.06 -0.74
CA ASN A 345 26.26 -25.53 -1.63
C ASN A 345 25.21 -24.64 -0.90
N TYR A 346 25.06 -24.82 0.42
CA TYR A 346 24.11 -24.10 1.28
C TYR A 346 24.81 -23.68 2.58
N PRO A 347 25.74 -22.71 2.51
CA PRO A 347 26.53 -22.27 3.67
C PRO A 347 25.71 -21.44 4.66
N ASP A 348 24.65 -20.76 4.18
CA ASP A 348 23.89 -19.75 4.92
C ASP A 348 22.73 -20.42 5.69
N ASN A 349 23.05 -21.06 6.80
CA ASN A 349 22.03 -21.60 7.71
C ASN A 349 21.13 -20.46 8.22
N PRO A 350 19.78 -20.54 8.10
CA PRO A 350 18.89 -19.45 8.52
C PRO A 350 19.12 -18.98 9.98
N ILE A 351 19.34 -19.91 10.89
CA ILE A 351 19.63 -19.57 12.30
C ILE A 351 21.04 -18.98 12.45
N GLY A 352 22.02 -19.49 11.68
CA GLY A 352 23.37 -18.91 11.62
C GLY A 352 23.37 -17.48 11.06
N SER A 353 22.66 -17.25 9.98
CA SER A 353 22.52 -15.91 9.36
C SER A 353 21.85 -14.93 10.33
N LEU A 354 20.84 -15.38 11.08
CA LEU A 354 20.16 -14.54 12.07
C LEU A 354 21.07 -14.17 13.25
N LEU A 355 21.88 -15.12 13.77
CA LEU A 355 22.63 -14.94 15.01
C LEU A 355 24.09 -14.52 14.80
N GLU A 356 24.72 -14.93 13.69
CA GLU A 356 26.17 -14.85 13.53
C GLU A 356 26.64 -13.88 12.43
N GLU A 357 25.79 -13.40 11.51
CA GLU A 357 26.21 -12.48 10.47
C GLU A 357 26.26 -11.02 10.88
N GLY A 358 25.76 -10.70 12.07
CA GLY A 358 25.68 -9.34 12.59
C GLY A 358 24.36 -8.65 12.29
N TYR A 359 24.33 -7.31 12.32
CA TYR A 359 23.11 -6.52 12.26
C TYR A 359 23.29 -5.16 11.59
N GLY A 360 22.18 -4.60 11.10
CA GLY A 360 22.11 -3.23 10.61
C GLY A 360 21.29 -2.33 11.52
N SER A 361 21.57 -1.04 11.46
CA SER A 361 20.75 0.01 12.09
C SER A 361 20.45 1.12 11.09
N ARG A 362 19.24 1.64 11.14
CA ARG A 362 18.80 2.83 10.39
C ARG A 362 18.21 3.84 11.35
N HIS A 363 18.61 5.08 11.19
CA HIS A 363 18.13 6.24 11.95
C HIS A 363 17.48 7.23 10.99
N SER A 364 16.22 7.57 11.21
CA SER A 364 15.51 8.59 10.44
C SER A 364 15.10 9.74 11.34
N ARG A 365 15.30 10.95 10.89
CA ARG A 365 14.97 12.18 11.60
C ARG A 365 14.18 13.09 10.66
N ASN A 366 12.95 13.42 11.03
CA ASN A 366 12.11 14.34 10.27
C ASN A 366 11.76 15.54 11.14
N VAL A 367 11.87 16.74 10.58
CA VAL A 367 11.48 17.99 11.24
C VAL A 367 10.62 18.79 10.27
N GLN A 368 9.47 19.24 10.74
CA GLN A 368 8.52 20.04 9.99
C GLN A 368 8.25 21.34 10.75
N GLY A 369 8.22 22.47 10.03
CA GLY A 369 7.84 23.75 10.59
C GLY A 369 7.01 24.55 9.58
N ILE A 370 5.86 25.08 10.01
CA ILE A 370 5.02 25.97 9.21
C ILE A 370 4.71 27.20 10.05
N VAL A 371 4.94 28.39 9.48
CA VAL A 371 4.55 29.67 10.05
C VAL A 371 3.59 30.33 9.08
N THR A 372 2.43 30.72 9.57
CA THR A 372 1.40 31.46 8.81
C THR A 372 1.06 32.75 9.51
N ALA A 373 1.04 33.86 8.78
CA ALA A 373 0.52 35.16 9.24
C ALA A 373 -0.72 35.49 8.40
N LYS A 374 -1.79 35.96 9.06
CA LYS A 374 -3.02 36.43 8.41
C LYS A 374 -3.35 37.84 8.92
N TYR A 375 -3.72 38.71 7.98
CA TYR A 375 -4.14 40.08 8.31
C TYR A 375 -5.44 40.43 7.61
N LYS A 376 -6.48 40.75 8.39
CA LYS A 376 -7.78 41.18 7.88
C LYS A 376 -7.72 42.65 7.53
N LEU A 377 -8.34 43.04 6.41
CA LEU A 377 -8.33 44.39 5.86
C LEU A 377 -9.75 45.02 5.87
N PRO A 378 -10.44 45.08 7.02
CA PRO A 378 -11.83 45.56 7.07
C PRO A 378 -11.96 47.05 6.68
N PHE A 379 -10.87 47.81 6.75
CA PHE A 379 -10.79 49.22 6.33
C PHE A 379 -10.79 49.39 4.79
N ILE A 380 -10.47 48.33 4.01
CA ILE A 380 -10.61 48.31 2.55
C ILE A 380 -11.95 47.71 2.18
N ALA A 381 -12.23 46.50 2.65
CA ALA A 381 -13.50 45.82 2.44
C ALA A 381 -13.74 44.81 3.57
N GLU A 382 -14.97 44.74 4.08
CA GLU A 382 -15.37 43.71 5.06
C GLU A 382 -15.27 42.32 4.42
N GLY A 383 -14.57 41.40 5.09
CA GLY A 383 -14.33 40.05 4.60
C GLY A 383 -13.03 39.88 3.80
N LEU A 384 -12.30 40.99 3.51
CA LEU A 384 -11.01 40.94 2.82
C LEU A 384 -9.88 40.61 3.80
N GLY A 385 -9.02 39.70 3.41
CA GLY A 385 -7.80 39.33 4.15
C GLY A 385 -6.63 39.03 3.23
N ILE A 386 -5.42 39.14 3.78
CA ILE A 386 -4.18 38.69 3.16
C ILE A 386 -3.49 37.70 4.09
N PHE A 387 -2.76 36.78 3.50
CA PHE A 387 -1.96 35.84 4.28
C PHE A 387 -0.64 35.50 3.60
N GLY A 388 0.31 35.10 4.43
CA GLY A 388 1.58 34.53 3.98
C GLY A 388 1.98 33.37 4.87
N SER A 389 2.54 32.33 4.25
CA SER A 389 2.98 31.14 4.95
C SER A 389 4.33 30.67 4.41
N ILE A 390 5.19 30.18 5.29
CA ILE A 390 6.45 29.53 4.95
C ILE A 390 6.46 28.17 5.64
N ALA A 391 6.82 27.12 4.89
CA ALA A 391 6.99 25.78 5.40
C ALA A 391 8.38 25.24 5.09
N LEU A 392 8.92 24.51 6.05
CA LEU A 392 10.17 23.75 5.92
C LEU A 392 9.89 22.31 6.35
N ASN A 393 10.36 21.35 5.58
CA ASN A 393 10.34 19.94 5.93
C ASN A 393 11.69 19.32 5.55
N SER A 394 12.44 18.88 6.57
CA SER A 394 13.73 18.21 6.39
C SER A 394 13.62 16.78 6.90
N ASN A 395 14.04 15.82 6.06
CA ASN A 395 14.16 14.44 6.42
C ASN A 395 15.59 13.98 6.20
N TYR A 396 16.23 13.53 7.26
CA TYR A 396 17.59 12.97 7.25
C TYR A 396 17.54 11.51 7.64
N GLN A 397 18.23 10.66 6.88
CA GLN A 397 18.38 9.24 7.15
C GLN A 397 19.84 8.87 7.13
N SER A 398 20.29 8.11 8.13
CA SER A 398 21.62 7.53 8.19
C SER A 398 21.56 6.10 8.71
N GLY A 399 22.65 5.35 8.56
CA GLY A 399 22.71 4.01 9.07
C GLY A 399 24.08 3.38 8.96
N TYR A 400 24.21 2.24 9.59
CA TYR A 400 25.40 1.40 9.51
C TYR A 400 25.01 -0.08 9.48
N ASN A 401 25.88 -0.89 8.90
CA ASN A 401 25.82 -2.35 9.02
C ASN A 401 27.08 -2.83 9.75
N LYS A 402 26.90 -3.75 10.67
CA LYS A 402 27.97 -4.51 11.35
C LYS A 402 27.90 -5.92 10.85
N THR A 403 28.89 -6.33 10.07
CA THR A 403 28.92 -7.63 9.39
C THR A 403 30.09 -8.47 9.87
N LYS A 404 29.89 -9.76 9.99
CA LYS A 404 30.94 -10.75 10.19
C LYS A 404 30.62 -12.02 9.42
N SER A 405 31.63 -12.83 9.13
CA SER A 405 31.48 -14.20 8.66
C SER A 405 31.54 -15.15 9.84
N TYR A 406 30.94 -16.32 9.71
CA TYR A 406 30.98 -17.37 10.71
C TYR A 406 31.38 -18.70 10.09
N ALA A 407 32.03 -19.57 10.89
CA ALA A 407 32.32 -20.93 10.50
C ALA A 407 31.07 -21.81 10.67
N TYR A 408 30.80 -22.65 9.68
CA TYR A 408 29.77 -23.67 9.75
C TYR A 408 30.36 -25.07 9.67
N TYR A 409 29.59 -26.08 10.08
CA TYR A 409 30.01 -27.46 10.18
C TYR A 409 29.20 -28.32 9.21
N GLU A 410 29.87 -28.84 8.17
CA GLU A 410 29.26 -29.67 7.16
C GLU A 410 29.14 -31.13 7.64
N PRO A 411 27.87 -31.67 7.70
CA PRO A 411 27.67 -33.07 8.05
C PRO A 411 28.09 -33.97 6.87
N VAL A 412 29.02 -34.88 7.12
CA VAL A 412 29.52 -35.87 6.16
C VAL A 412 29.09 -37.24 6.59
N LYS A 413 28.20 -37.84 5.79
CA LYS A 413 27.75 -39.23 6.00
C LYS A 413 28.77 -40.19 5.39
N THR A 414 29.12 -41.23 6.11
CA THR A 414 30.02 -42.27 5.69
C THR A 414 29.59 -43.63 6.26
N VAL A 415 30.12 -44.70 5.68
CA VAL A 415 29.93 -46.05 6.22
C VAL A 415 31.25 -46.45 6.91
N SER A 416 31.19 -46.86 8.14
CA SER A 416 32.38 -47.33 8.90
C SER A 416 32.96 -48.60 8.28
N GLN A 417 34.22 -48.94 8.63
CA GLN A 417 34.88 -50.16 8.18
C GLN A 417 34.14 -51.43 8.60
N ILE A 418 33.25 -51.35 9.58
CA ILE A 418 32.42 -52.50 10.05
C ILE A 418 31.00 -52.46 9.45
N GLY A 419 30.75 -51.58 8.46
CA GLY A 419 29.48 -51.51 7.73
C GLY A 419 28.35 -50.70 8.43
N GLU A 420 28.66 -49.98 9.51
CA GLU A 420 27.71 -49.12 10.23
C GLU A 420 27.74 -47.70 9.67
N ASP A 421 26.57 -47.05 9.62
CA ASP A 421 26.47 -45.65 9.26
C ASP A 421 27.18 -44.79 10.29
N SER A 422 27.93 -43.80 9.83
CA SER A 422 28.68 -42.89 10.70
C SER A 422 28.53 -41.47 10.17
N LEU A 423 28.46 -40.51 11.09
CA LEU A 423 28.33 -39.06 10.80
C LEU A 423 29.50 -38.31 11.49
N TYR A 424 30.23 -37.54 10.75
CA TYR A 424 31.19 -36.58 11.30
C TYR A 424 30.99 -35.19 10.65
N TYR A 425 31.58 -34.18 11.31
CA TYR A 425 31.39 -32.80 10.88
C TYR A 425 32.72 -32.18 10.44
N VAL A 426 32.73 -31.56 9.29
CA VAL A 426 33.90 -30.85 8.72
C VAL A 426 33.66 -29.34 8.88
N ARG A 427 34.57 -28.68 9.62
CA ARG A 427 34.52 -27.22 9.74
C ARG A 427 34.81 -26.54 8.42
N ARG A 428 33.92 -25.64 7.98
CA ARG A 428 34.03 -24.79 6.77
C ARG A 428 33.94 -23.31 7.16
N GLY A 429 34.46 -22.43 6.29
CA GLY A 429 34.45 -21.00 6.52
C GLY A 429 35.37 -20.57 7.68
N THR A 430 35.32 -19.30 8.02
CA THR A 430 36.13 -18.67 9.08
C THR A 430 35.30 -17.71 9.90
N ASP A 431 35.51 -17.70 11.19
CA ASP A 431 34.97 -16.66 12.07
C ASP A 431 35.77 -15.38 11.89
N THR A 432 35.10 -14.27 11.74
CA THR A 432 35.69 -12.93 11.65
C THR A 432 35.12 -12.01 12.73
N ASP A 433 35.85 -10.95 13.04
CA ASP A 433 35.32 -9.87 13.86
C ASP A 433 34.29 -9.05 13.11
N LEU A 434 33.42 -8.34 13.85
CA LEU A 434 32.43 -7.42 13.26
C LEU A 434 33.13 -6.24 12.56
N VAL A 435 32.84 -6.11 11.28
CA VAL A 435 33.30 -4.97 10.45
C VAL A 435 32.14 -3.99 10.29
N VAL A 436 32.40 -2.72 10.57
CA VAL A 436 31.41 -1.65 10.43
C VAL A 436 31.51 -1.05 9.05
N SER A 437 30.38 -0.98 8.34
CA SER A 437 30.23 -0.18 7.13
C SER A 437 29.15 0.86 7.35
N THR A 438 29.40 2.11 6.96
CA THR A 438 28.38 3.16 6.97
C THR A 438 27.36 2.86 5.89
N GLY A 439 26.08 2.99 6.24
CA GLY A 439 24.98 2.83 5.30
C GLY A 439 24.79 4.08 4.44
N ASN A 440 23.88 3.99 3.49
CA ASN A 440 23.51 5.11 2.65
C ASN A 440 22.84 6.20 3.51
N ASP A 441 23.49 7.35 3.59
CA ASP A 441 22.90 8.56 4.13
C ASP A 441 22.01 9.19 3.07
N GLY A 442 20.84 9.64 3.49
CA GLY A 442 19.86 10.30 2.63
C GLY A 442 19.35 11.57 3.30
N GLU A 443 19.24 12.63 2.53
CA GLU A 443 18.66 13.89 2.98
C GLU A 443 17.67 14.38 1.94
N THR A 444 16.48 14.79 2.39
CA THR A 444 15.51 15.48 1.56
C THR A 444 15.06 16.74 2.27
N ASN A 445 15.09 17.85 1.55
CA ASN A 445 14.66 19.16 2.05
C ASN A 445 13.57 19.71 1.14
N ARG A 446 12.44 20.10 1.74
CA ARG A 446 11.37 20.83 1.06
C ARG A 446 11.18 22.19 1.70
N MET A 447 10.96 23.20 0.85
CA MET A 447 10.57 24.54 1.27
C MET A 447 9.34 24.96 0.46
N GLY A 448 8.31 25.44 1.16
CA GLY A 448 7.10 25.99 0.57
C GLY A 448 6.88 27.43 0.97
N ILE A 449 6.46 28.27 0.02
CA ILE A 449 6.06 29.65 0.26
C ILE A 449 4.69 29.84 -0.35
N HIS A 450 3.73 30.31 0.44
CA HIS A 450 2.39 30.69 0.01
C HIS A 450 2.15 32.14 0.35
N ALA A 451 1.56 32.91 -0.56
CA ALA A 451 1.10 34.27 -0.30
C ALA A 451 -0.19 34.53 -1.07
N GLY A 452 -1.21 35.05 -0.43
CA GLY A 452 -2.50 35.17 -1.07
C GLY A 452 -3.43 36.19 -0.47
N ILE A 453 -4.55 36.36 -1.16
CA ILE A 453 -5.68 37.22 -0.80
C ILE A 453 -6.89 36.32 -0.67
N GLU A 454 -7.63 36.48 0.41
CA GLU A 454 -8.92 35.83 0.65
C GLU A 454 -10.01 36.90 0.81
N TYR A 455 -11.18 36.64 0.23
CA TYR A 455 -12.35 37.49 0.40
C TYR A 455 -13.57 36.61 0.65
N GLU A 456 -14.24 36.84 1.78
CA GLU A 456 -15.47 36.13 2.15
C GLU A 456 -16.53 37.16 2.52
N LYS A 457 -17.66 37.10 1.84
CA LYS A 457 -18.77 38.01 2.09
C LYS A 457 -20.12 37.30 1.92
N ASN A 458 -20.92 37.40 2.94
CA ASN A 458 -22.31 36.96 2.93
C ASN A 458 -23.19 38.21 2.94
N PHE A 459 -24.05 38.35 1.95
CA PHE A 459 -24.97 39.46 1.88
C PHE A 459 -26.31 39.01 1.27
N ASP A 460 -27.41 39.19 2.03
CA ASP A 460 -28.77 38.77 1.72
C ASP A 460 -28.80 37.29 1.27
N ARG A 461 -29.09 37.06 -0.02
CA ARG A 461 -29.12 35.71 -0.63
C ARG A 461 -27.85 35.27 -1.31
N HIS A 462 -26.77 36.04 -1.21
CA HIS A 462 -25.54 35.82 -1.94
C HIS A 462 -24.41 35.50 -0.96
N ASP A 463 -23.77 34.35 -1.12
CA ASP A 463 -22.53 33.96 -0.42
C ASP A 463 -21.39 33.92 -1.44
N LEU A 464 -20.36 34.73 -1.21
CA LEU A 464 -19.17 34.83 -2.06
C LEU A 464 -17.93 34.42 -1.29
N ASN A 465 -17.09 33.55 -1.89
CA ASN A 465 -15.76 33.25 -1.39
C ASN A 465 -14.77 33.28 -2.55
N LEU A 466 -13.71 34.04 -2.42
CA LEU A 466 -12.63 34.19 -3.38
C LEU A 466 -11.29 33.94 -2.71
N LEU A 467 -10.48 33.09 -3.31
CA LEU A 467 -9.07 32.87 -2.97
C LEU A 467 -8.23 33.12 -4.23
N VAL A 468 -7.20 33.94 -4.14
CA VAL A 468 -6.13 34.06 -5.14
C VAL A 468 -4.81 33.92 -4.41
N MET A 469 -3.95 33.00 -4.84
CA MET A 469 -2.73 32.69 -4.12
C MET A 469 -1.58 32.38 -5.09
N TYR A 470 -0.41 32.90 -4.78
CA TYR A 470 0.86 32.45 -5.32
C TYR A 470 1.46 31.37 -4.40
N LYS A 471 1.92 30.28 -4.99
CA LYS A 471 2.54 29.15 -4.32
C LYS A 471 3.85 28.80 -5.02
N GLN A 472 4.92 28.63 -4.23
CA GLN A 472 6.19 28.12 -4.68
C GLN A 472 6.64 26.98 -3.79
N ASP A 473 7.03 25.85 -4.38
CA ASP A 473 7.59 24.69 -3.72
C ASP A 473 8.95 24.38 -4.30
N SER A 474 9.92 24.07 -3.44
CA SER A 474 11.23 23.57 -3.83
C SER A 474 11.54 22.28 -3.07
N TYR A 475 12.28 21.40 -3.72
CA TYR A 475 12.65 20.10 -3.20
C TYR A 475 14.06 19.73 -3.64
N SER A 476 14.89 19.25 -2.72
CA SER A 476 16.24 18.77 -2.98
C SER A 476 16.49 17.44 -2.29
N THR A 477 17.27 16.56 -2.93
CA THR A 477 17.72 15.28 -2.41
C THR A 477 19.24 15.27 -2.27
N PHE A 478 19.74 14.46 -1.33
CA PHE A 478 21.18 14.25 -1.14
C PHE A 478 21.83 13.74 -2.44
N GLY A 479 22.96 14.34 -2.80
CA GLY A 479 23.72 13.99 -4.00
C GLY A 479 23.22 14.62 -5.31
N GLU A 480 22.05 15.26 -5.33
CA GLU A 480 21.59 16.02 -6.49
C GLU A 480 22.13 17.46 -6.49
N GLN A 481 22.67 17.88 -7.63
CA GLN A 481 23.25 19.23 -7.79
C GLN A 481 22.20 20.31 -8.03
N SER A 482 20.95 19.93 -8.30
CA SER A 482 19.90 20.87 -8.67
C SER A 482 18.61 20.65 -7.90
N VAL A 483 17.99 21.74 -7.48
CA VAL A 483 16.73 21.76 -6.75
C VAL A 483 15.57 21.64 -7.72
N TYR A 484 14.58 20.79 -7.41
CA TYR A 484 13.28 20.78 -8.12
C TYR A 484 12.47 22.01 -7.68
N ALA A 485 11.88 22.71 -8.62
CA ALA A 485 11.09 23.89 -8.34
C ALA A 485 9.74 23.86 -9.08
N LYS A 486 8.68 24.21 -8.35
CA LYS A 486 7.33 24.38 -8.88
C LYS A 486 6.79 25.74 -8.49
N GLN A 487 6.07 26.38 -9.39
CA GLN A 487 5.39 27.67 -9.17
C GLN A 487 3.96 27.58 -9.64
N ASN A 488 3.04 28.11 -8.85
CA ASN A 488 1.62 28.14 -9.16
C ASN A 488 1.04 29.51 -8.81
N LEU A 489 0.30 30.08 -9.75
CA LEU A 489 -0.70 31.11 -9.47
C LEU A 489 -2.07 30.44 -9.56
N LEU A 490 -2.77 30.35 -8.45
CA LEU A 490 -4.04 29.66 -8.38
C LEU A 490 -5.15 30.56 -7.90
N GLY A 491 -6.38 30.24 -8.27
CA GLY A 491 -7.58 30.91 -7.79
C GLY A 491 -8.74 29.92 -7.62
N ARG A 492 -9.60 30.23 -6.67
CA ARG A 492 -10.88 29.60 -6.45
C ARG A 492 -11.93 30.67 -6.17
N PHE A 493 -12.99 30.64 -6.92
CA PHE A 493 -14.17 31.49 -6.76
C PHE A 493 -15.37 30.59 -6.51
N SER A 494 -16.00 30.71 -5.34
CA SER A 494 -17.20 29.96 -4.98
C SER A 494 -18.34 30.93 -4.75
N TYR A 495 -19.51 30.65 -5.34
CA TYR A 495 -20.70 31.46 -5.25
C TYR A 495 -21.91 30.57 -4.90
N ALA A 496 -22.70 31.02 -3.96
CA ALA A 496 -24.00 30.42 -3.66
C ALA A 496 -25.12 31.48 -3.71
N PHE A 497 -26.18 31.16 -4.45
CA PHE A 497 -27.38 31.98 -4.48
C PHE A 497 -28.50 31.28 -3.71
N ASP A 498 -29.04 31.97 -2.72
CA ASP A 498 -30.14 31.53 -1.82
C ASP A 498 -29.85 30.14 -1.19
N ARG A 499 -28.57 29.75 -1.11
CA ARG A 499 -28.14 28.40 -0.72
C ARG A 499 -28.82 27.28 -1.51
N LYS A 500 -29.38 27.61 -2.69
CA LYS A 500 -30.03 26.71 -3.64
C LYS A 500 -29.10 26.36 -4.81
N TYR A 501 -28.53 27.39 -5.45
CA TYR A 501 -27.69 27.27 -6.62
C TYR A 501 -26.25 27.58 -6.27
N LEU A 502 -25.37 26.62 -6.55
CA LEU A 502 -23.95 26.69 -6.20
C LEU A 502 -23.11 26.65 -7.48
N ALA A 503 -22.08 27.48 -7.54
CA ALA A 503 -21.11 27.46 -8.63
C ALA A 503 -19.69 27.68 -8.07
N GLU A 504 -18.73 26.92 -8.56
CA GLU A 504 -17.33 27.11 -8.21
C GLU A 504 -16.46 27.04 -9.47
N LEU A 505 -15.58 28.03 -9.62
CA LEU A 505 -14.55 28.10 -10.64
C LEU A 505 -13.19 28.02 -9.93
N SER A 506 -12.43 26.98 -10.25
CA SER A 506 -11.07 26.79 -9.78
C SER A 506 -10.09 26.81 -10.95
N PHE A 507 -8.93 27.40 -10.78
CA PHE A 507 -7.87 27.34 -11.78
C PHE A 507 -6.49 27.40 -11.17
N SER A 508 -5.51 26.92 -11.92
CA SER A 508 -4.08 27.10 -11.61
C SER A 508 -3.30 27.32 -12.90
N TYR A 509 -2.50 28.38 -12.92
CA TYR A 509 -1.42 28.56 -13.88
C TYR A 509 -0.14 28.07 -13.22
N SER A 510 0.24 26.84 -13.55
CA SER A 510 1.20 26.03 -12.83
C SER A 510 2.34 25.60 -13.71
N GLY A 511 3.57 25.56 -13.17
CA GLY A 511 4.76 25.17 -13.88
C GLY A 511 5.81 24.50 -13.02
N THR A 512 6.70 23.74 -13.69
CA THR A 512 7.82 23.05 -13.08
C THR A 512 9.08 23.21 -13.94
N ASP A 513 10.25 23.18 -13.31
CA ASP A 513 11.55 23.28 -13.99
C ASP A 513 11.97 22.00 -14.72
N ASN A 514 11.21 20.88 -14.57
CA ASN A 514 11.47 19.63 -15.29
C ASN A 514 11.40 19.75 -16.80
N TYR A 515 10.73 20.78 -17.32
CA TYR A 515 10.49 20.96 -18.74
C TYR A 515 11.25 22.14 -19.33
N ARG A 516 11.47 22.12 -20.64
CA ARG A 516 12.19 23.17 -21.38
C ARG A 516 11.51 24.53 -21.20
N LYS A 517 12.31 25.60 -21.15
CA LYS A 517 11.83 26.99 -21.16
C LYS A 517 10.85 27.19 -22.32
N GLY A 518 9.68 27.76 -22.07
CA GLY A 518 8.58 27.89 -23.02
C GLY A 518 7.53 26.75 -22.95
N HIS A 519 7.85 25.63 -22.30
CA HIS A 519 6.94 24.49 -22.08
C HIS A 519 6.73 24.18 -20.59
N ARG A 520 7.18 25.06 -19.68
CA ARG A 520 7.16 24.85 -18.23
C ARG A 520 5.78 25.06 -17.61
N PHE A 521 4.97 25.96 -18.16
CA PHE A 521 3.71 26.42 -17.55
C PHE A 521 2.51 25.99 -18.37
N GLY A 522 1.44 25.60 -17.66
CA GLY A 522 0.13 25.25 -18.21
C GLY A 522 -1.01 25.80 -17.38
N LEU A 523 -2.17 25.99 -18.00
CA LEU A 523 -3.41 26.41 -17.35
C LEU A 523 -4.29 25.17 -17.11
N PHE A 524 -4.77 25.04 -15.90
CA PHE A 524 -5.60 23.93 -15.41
C PHE A 524 -6.91 24.48 -14.83
N PRO A 525 -7.95 24.69 -15.64
CA PRO A 525 -9.24 25.18 -15.19
C PRO A 525 -10.17 24.05 -14.80
N ALA A 526 -11.07 24.31 -13.85
CA ALA A 526 -12.20 23.45 -13.51
C ALA A 526 -13.43 24.28 -13.14
N LEU A 527 -14.59 23.78 -13.52
CA LEU A 527 -15.90 24.33 -13.19
C LEU A 527 -16.73 23.28 -12.48
N SER A 528 -17.41 23.65 -11.41
CA SER A 528 -18.41 22.80 -10.78
C SER A 528 -19.68 23.57 -10.45
N LEU A 529 -20.80 22.86 -10.52
CA LEU A 529 -22.14 23.36 -10.24
C LEU A 529 -22.84 22.45 -9.24
N GLY A 530 -23.69 23.04 -8.42
CA GLY A 530 -24.52 22.31 -7.45
C GLY A 530 -25.92 22.89 -7.37
N TRP A 531 -26.88 22.01 -7.15
CA TRP A 531 -28.27 22.38 -6.93
C TRP A 531 -28.78 21.69 -5.67
N VAL A 532 -29.14 22.49 -4.67
CA VAL A 532 -29.70 22.00 -3.39
C VAL A 532 -31.22 21.92 -3.55
N LEU A 533 -31.69 20.79 -4.05
CA LEU A 533 -33.12 20.56 -4.34
C LEU A 533 -33.98 20.66 -3.08
N SER A 534 -33.47 20.22 -1.93
CA SER A 534 -34.21 20.26 -0.66
C SER A 534 -34.54 21.69 -0.19
N ASN A 535 -33.86 22.71 -0.72
CA ASN A 535 -34.17 24.11 -0.41
C ASN A 535 -35.18 24.74 -1.37
N GLU A 536 -35.67 24.02 -2.37
CA GLU A 536 -36.71 24.49 -3.28
C GLU A 536 -38.10 24.38 -2.68
N ASP A 537 -38.98 25.32 -3.01
CA ASP A 537 -40.31 25.43 -2.42
C ASP A 537 -41.15 24.15 -2.63
N PHE A 538 -40.97 23.45 -3.76
CA PHE A 538 -41.69 22.22 -4.07
C PHE A 538 -41.21 21.02 -3.24
N MET A 539 -40.08 21.14 -2.54
CA MET A 539 -39.49 20.07 -1.68
C MET A 539 -39.74 20.34 -0.19
N LEU A 540 -40.23 21.53 0.22
CA LEU A 540 -40.39 21.88 1.63
C LEU A 540 -41.41 20.98 2.36
N GLU A 541 -42.35 20.34 1.63
CA GLU A 541 -43.33 19.41 2.20
C GLU A 541 -42.85 17.93 2.22
N ALA A 542 -41.61 17.68 1.77
CA ALA A 542 -41.06 16.34 1.70
C ALA A 542 -40.44 15.88 3.04
N ASP A 543 -41.27 15.57 4.06
CA ASP A 543 -40.88 15.26 5.44
C ASP A 543 -39.79 14.21 5.62
N ARG A 544 -39.58 13.33 4.63
CA ARG A 544 -38.57 12.26 4.69
C ARG A 544 -37.23 12.62 4.09
N ILE A 545 -37.11 13.76 3.39
CA ILE A 545 -35.90 14.24 2.73
C ILE A 545 -35.40 15.48 3.46
N ASN A 546 -34.37 15.32 4.29
CA ASN A 546 -33.84 16.42 5.08
C ASN A 546 -32.84 17.27 4.29
N PHE A 547 -32.12 16.63 3.34
CA PHE A 547 -31.19 17.30 2.44
C PHE A 547 -31.08 16.51 1.14
N LEU A 548 -31.05 17.19 0.02
CA LEU A 548 -30.81 16.61 -1.30
C LEU A 548 -30.10 17.63 -2.18
N LYS A 549 -28.88 17.27 -2.61
CA LYS A 549 -28.04 18.07 -3.51
C LYS A 549 -27.54 17.22 -4.66
N ILE A 550 -27.68 17.74 -5.87
CA ILE A 550 -27.05 17.21 -7.09
C ILE A 550 -25.87 18.12 -7.42
N ARG A 551 -24.74 17.53 -7.80
CA ARG A 551 -23.54 18.27 -8.17
C ARG A 551 -22.87 17.68 -9.39
N GLY A 552 -22.12 18.51 -10.13
CA GLY A 552 -21.34 18.08 -11.26
C GLY A 552 -20.11 18.95 -11.43
N SER A 553 -19.00 18.35 -11.87
CA SER A 553 -17.74 19.05 -12.14
C SER A 553 -17.09 18.58 -13.43
N ALA A 554 -16.33 19.47 -14.06
CA ALA A 554 -15.49 19.18 -15.22
C ALA A 554 -14.23 20.05 -15.16
N GLY A 555 -13.05 19.47 -15.47
CA GLY A 555 -11.80 20.23 -15.48
C GLY A 555 -10.62 19.47 -16.01
N LEU A 556 -9.57 20.22 -16.28
CA LEU A 556 -8.28 19.73 -16.76
C LEU A 556 -7.27 19.72 -15.61
N LEU A 557 -6.58 18.60 -15.43
CA LEU A 557 -5.55 18.39 -14.43
C LEU A 557 -4.24 17.96 -15.08
N GLY A 558 -3.12 18.20 -14.41
CA GLY A 558 -1.78 17.78 -14.86
C GLY A 558 -1.15 16.73 -13.95
N ASN A 559 -0.22 15.94 -14.51
CA ASN A 559 0.66 15.04 -13.76
C ASN A 559 2.10 15.16 -14.29
N ASP A 560 3.00 15.68 -13.47
CA ASP A 560 4.43 15.80 -13.74
C ASP A 560 5.27 14.67 -13.09
N LYS A 561 4.62 13.73 -12.37
CA LYS A 561 5.29 12.62 -11.70
C LYS A 561 5.60 11.48 -12.66
N GLY A 562 6.73 10.81 -12.45
CA GLY A 562 7.19 9.72 -13.31
C GLY A 562 7.89 10.17 -14.60
N ALA A 563 8.13 11.47 -14.76
CA ALA A 563 8.96 12.03 -15.81
C ALA A 563 10.42 12.07 -15.36
N GLU A 564 11.34 11.68 -16.24
CA GLU A 564 12.77 11.89 -16.01
C GLU A 564 13.08 13.39 -16.05
N ARG A 565 13.90 13.84 -15.10
CA ARG A 565 14.29 15.25 -15.02
C ARG A 565 15.12 15.65 -16.23
N PHE A 566 14.77 16.81 -16.82
CA PHE A 566 15.46 17.37 -17.98
C PHE A 566 15.57 16.42 -19.20
N ALA A 567 14.59 15.52 -19.39
CA ALA A 567 14.56 14.59 -20.54
C ALA A 567 14.54 15.27 -21.92
N TYR A 568 14.42 16.59 -21.96
CA TYR A 568 14.60 17.40 -23.17
C TYR A 568 16.08 17.68 -23.53
N ASN A 569 17.03 17.35 -22.65
CA ASN A 569 18.46 17.43 -22.91
C ASN A 569 18.98 16.08 -23.42
N GLN A 570 19.94 16.14 -24.35
CA GLN A 570 20.65 14.95 -24.79
C GLN A 570 21.81 14.67 -23.83
N TYR A 571 21.80 13.47 -23.26
CA TYR A 571 22.90 13.01 -22.40
C TYR A 571 23.74 11.94 -23.10
N TRP A 572 25.03 11.95 -22.80
CA TRP A 572 26.01 10.96 -23.22
C TRP A 572 26.58 10.27 -22.00
N GLY A 573 26.85 8.99 -22.10
CA GLY A 573 27.42 8.20 -21.02
C GLY A 573 28.41 7.19 -21.53
N THR A 574 29.08 6.48 -20.64
CA THR A 574 30.00 5.39 -21.01
C THR A 574 29.29 4.04 -20.92
N ALA A 575 29.57 3.15 -21.85
CA ALA A 575 29.10 1.78 -21.87
C ALA A 575 30.26 0.80 -22.01
N SER A 576 30.55 0.08 -20.95
CA SER A 576 31.62 -0.92 -20.92
C SER A 576 31.34 -2.11 -21.84
N SER A 577 30.08 -2.45 -22.09
CA SER A 577 29.72 -3.53 -23.04
C SER A 577 29.89 -3.18 -24.51
N GLN A 578 30.16 -1.92 -24.86
CA GLN A 578 30.30 -1.40 -26.24
C GLN A 578 31.67 -0.77 -26.49
N GLY A 579 32.58 -0.91 -25.53
CA GLY A 579 33.94 -0.39 -25.64
C GLY A 579 34.84 -1.14 -26.64
N TYR A 580 36.03 -0.66 -26.78
CA TYR A 580 37.01 -1.24 -27.71
C TYR A 580 38.41 -1.34 -27.09
N TYR A 581 39.19 -2.31 -27.56
CA TYR A 581 40.54 -2.51 -27.12
C TYR A 581 41.50 -1.73 -28.03
N PHE A 582 42.42 -0.96 -27.46
CA PHE A 582 43.40 -0.16 -28.19
C PHE A 582 44.82 -0.48 -27.74
N GLY A 583 45.75 -0.23 -28.64
CA GLY A 583 47.19 -0.28 -28.42
C GLY A 583 47.78 -1.70 -28.33
N THR A 584 49.07 -1.78 -28.23
CA THR A 584 49.85 -3.04 -28.12
C THR A 584 49.66 -3.73 -26.77
N GLY A 585 49.24 -2.99 -25.75
CA GLY A 585 48.90 -3.51 -24.41
C GLY A 585 47.46 -4.01 -24.26
N ILE A 586 46.67 -3.98 -25.34
CA ILE A 586 45.25 -4.42 -25.35
C ILE A 586 44.46 -3.75 -24.18
N THR A 587 44.56 -2.42 -24.08
CA THR A 587 43.80 -1.67 -23.06
C THR A 587 42.37 -1.46 -23.53
N TYR A 588 41.42 -1.86 -22.69
CA TYR A 588 39.99 -1.65 -22.95
C TYR A 588 39.57 -0.23 -22.57
N TYR A 589 38.85 0.41 -23.49
CA TYR A 589 38.23 1.71 -23.26
C TYR A 589 36.72 1.60 -23.45
N ASP A 590 35.98 2.12 -22.50
CA ASP A 590 34.52 2.21 -22.59
C ASP A 590 34.10 3.08 -23.78
N ALA A 591 33.05 2.68 -24.47
CA ALA A 591 32.46 3.49 -25.53
C ALA A 591 31.71 4.69 -24.94
N LEU A 592 31.87 5.85 -25.58
CA LEU A 592 30.95 6.97 -25.36
C LEU A 592 29.67 6.72 -26.18
N VAL A 593 28.55 6.53 -25.50
CA VAL A 593 27.26 6.21 -26.10
C VAL A 593 26.23 7.30 -25.82
N GLN A 594 25.35 7.49 -26.78
CA GLN A 594 24.17 8.30 -26.58
C GLN A 594 23.20 7.55 -25.64
N LEU A 595 22.75 8.21 -24.57
CA LEU A 595 21.75 7.69 -23.66
C LEU A 595 20.34 7.85 -24.24
N ALA A 596 19.30 8.03 -23.43
CA ALA A 596 17.94 8.26 -23.94
C ALA A 596 17.91 9.41 -24.95
N LEU A 597 17.12 9.26 -26.00
CA LEU A 597 16.96 10.32 -27.02
C LEU A 597 16.14 11.47 -26.45
N ALA A 598 16.68 12.68 -26.50
CA ALA A 598 15.99 13.88 -26.06
C ALA A 598 14.74 14.18 -26.91
N ASP A 599 13.63 14.51 -26.27
CA ASP A 599 12.46 15.11 -26.95
C ASP A 599 12.24 16.55 -26.44
N PRO A 600 12.54 17.57 -27.23
CA PRO A 600 12.34 18.98 -26.84
C PRO A 600 10.86 19.36 -26.66
N ARG A 601 9.91 18.52 -27.09
CA ARG A 601 8.44 18.69 -26.92
C ARG A 601 7.90 18.03 -25.69
N PHE A 602 8.80 17.40 -24.89
CA PHE A 602 8.44 16.74 -23.65
C PHE A 602 7.60 17.62 -22.72
N THR A 603 6.48 17.09 -22.24
CA THR A 603 5.52 17.83 -21.41
C THR A 603 4.88 16.91 -20.35
N TRP A 604 4.11 17.48 -19.45
CA TRP A 604 3.34 16.76 -18.46
C TRP A 604 2.16 16.00 -19.07
N GLU A 605 1.78 14.94 -18.41
CA GLU A 605 0.56 14.17 -18.67
C GLU A 605 -0.68 15.00 -18.28
N LYS A 606 -1.78 14.87 -19.01
CA LYS A 606 -3.03 15.60 -18.83
C LYS A 606 -4.20 14.66 -18.60
N ALA A 607 -5.10 15.05 -17.69
CA ALA A 607 -6.34 14.35 -17.39
C ALA A 607 -7.53 15.29 -17.49
N LEU A 608 -8.46 15.00 -18.40
CA LEU A 608 -9.75 15.65 -18.48
C LEU A 608 -10.75 14.82 -17.67
N VAL A 609 -11.20 15.37 -16.53
CA VAL A 609 -12.02 14.69 -15.53
C VAL A 609 -13.41 15.27 -15.49
N TYR A 610 -14.43 14.39 -15.53
CA TYR A 610 -15.84 14.70 -15.32
C TYR A 610 -16.33 13.93 -14.09
N ASN A 611 -17.13 14.57 -13.24
CA ASN A 611 -17.75 13.95 -12.08
C ASN A 611 -19.19 14.42 -11.95
N ALA A 612 -20.12 13.51 -11.64
CA ALA A 612 -21.49 13.79 -11.30
C ALA A 612 -21.82 13.09 -9.98
N GLY A 613 -22.43 13.79 -9.04
CA GLY A 613 -22.70 13.26 -7.72
C GLY A 613 -24.00 13.71 -7.09
N VAL A 614 -24.44 12.95 -6.11
CA VAL A 614 -25.63 13.22 -5.28
C VAL A 614 -25.24 13.08 -3.82
N ASP A 615 -25.58 14.08 -3.02
CA ASP A 615 -25.48 14.04 -1.57
C ASP A 615 -26.89 14.14 -0.99
N ALA A 616 -27.29 13.19 -0.15
CA ALA A 616 -28.65 13.13 0.39
C ALA A 616 -28.66 12.74 1.87
N VAL A 617 -29.62 13.29 2.62
CA VAL A 617 -29.90 12.93 4.01
C VAL A 617 -31.40 12.72 4.14
N PHE A 618 -31.79 11.58 4.69
CA PHE A 618 -33.14 11.11 4.81
C PHE A 618 -33.51 10.76 6.24
N LEU A 619 -34.83 10.52 6.47
CA LEU A 619 -35.38 9.91 7.69
C LEU A 619 -35.04 10.69 8.96
N ASN A 620 -35.24 12.00 8.98
CA ASN A 620 -34.89 12.88 10.11
C ASN A 620 -33.39 12.79 10.47
N ASN A 621 -32.54 12.92 9.46
CA ASN A 621 -31.07 12.89 9.54
C ASN A 621 -30.46 11.53 9.96
N ARG A 622 -31.22 10.43 9.89
CA ARG A 622 -30.71 9.09 10.26
C ARG A 622 -29.90 8.43 9.15
N LEU A 623 -30.30 8.63 7.89
CA LEU A 623 -29.65 8.03 6.73
C LEU A 623 -28.98 9.11 5.90
N SER A 624 -27.65 9.10 5.85
CA SER A 624 -26.85 9.88 4.91
C SER A 624 -26.35 9.00 3.76
N LEU A 625 -26.39 9.54 2.55
CA LEU A 625 -25.96 8.88 1.31
C LEU A 625 -25.15 9.85 0.48
N ALA A 626 -24.01 9.40 -0.06
CA ALA A 626 -23.29 10.10 -1.11
C ALA A 626 -22.96 9.10 -2.23
N ALA A 627 -23.17 9.52 -3.47
CA ALA A 627 -22.88 8.72 -4.65
C ALA A 627 -22.23 9.58 -5.71
N ASP A 628 -21.17 9.08 -6.35
CA ASP A 628 -20.44 9.73 -7.43
C ASP A 628 -20.26 8.79 -8.62
N PHE A 629 -20.41 9.32 -9.81
CA PHE A 629 -19.98 8.73 -11.07
C PHE A 629 -18.91 9.62 -11.69
N TYR A 630 -17.82 9.02 -12.18
CA TYR A 630 -16.73 9.77 -12.80
C TYR A 630 -16.22 9.13 -14.08
N LEU A 631 -15.71 10.00 -14.96
CA LEU A 631 -15.02 9.65 -16.21
C LEU A 631 -13.77 10.51 -16.34
N GLU A 632 -12.63 9.86 -16.54
CA GLU A 632 -11.35 10.51 -16.79
C GLU A 632 -10.78 10.05 -18.13
N ASN A 633 -10.47 11.01 -19.01
CA ASN A 633 -9.71 10.78 -20.22
C ASN A 633 -8.30 11.35 -20.03
N ARG A 634 -7.32 10.47 -19.98
CA ARG A 634 -5.91 10.81 -19.76
C ARG A 634 -5.15 10.69 -21.08
N TYR A 635 -4.31 11.68 -21.38
CA TYR A 635 -3.54 11.75 -22.62
C TYR A 635 -2.18 12.41 -22.37
N ASP A 636 -1.33 12.39 -23.40
CA ASP A 636 0.08 12.82 -23.31
C ASP A 636 0.86 12.01 -22.25
N ILE A 637 0.46 10.75 -21.97
CA ILE A 637 1.20 9.86 -21.10
C ILE A 637 2.52 9.48 -21.76
N LEU A 638 3.62 9.56 -21.01
CA LEU A 638 4.92 9.11 -21.48
C LEU A 638 4.94 7.60 -21.68
N VAL A 639 5.25 7.17 -22.88
CA VAL A 639 5.42 5.77 -23.25
C VAL A 639 6.74 5.56 -23.95
N ASN A 640 7.35 4.39 -23.76
CA ASN A 640 8.56 3.99 -24.47
C ASN A 640 8.17 3.60 -25.90
N VAL A 641 8.68 4.32 -26.88
CA VAL A 641 8.43 4.05 -28.29
C VAL A 641 9.63 3.39 -29.00
N THR A 642 10.70 3.02 -28.29
CA THR A 642 11.90 2.37 -28.84
C THR A 642 11.54 1.10 -29.60
N ASN A 643 10.64 0.29 -29.05
CA ASN A 643 10.23 -0.98 -29.66
C ASN A 643 9.42 -0.83 -30.96
N THR A 644 9.01 0.39 -31.31
CA THR A 644 8.36 0.66 -32.60
C THR A 644 9.35 1.03 -33.70
N MET A 645 10.64 1.17 -33.35
CA MET A 645 11.71 1.43 -34.32
C MET A 645 12.23 0.12 -34.90
N PRO A 646 12.47 0.04 -36.21
CA PRO A 646 13.03 -1.16 -36.83
C PRO A 646 14.40 -1.49 -36.25
N SER A 647 14.68 -2.77 -35.96
CA SER A 647 15.96 -3.23 -35.37
C SER A 647 17.19 -2.91 -36.25
N PHE A 648 17.02 -2.84 -37.56
CA PHE A 648 18.10 -2.49 -38.50
C PHE A 648 18.52 -1.01 -38.43
N SER A 649 17.78 -0.16 -37.70
CA SER A 649 18.14 1.25 -37.50
C SER A 649 19.42 1.44 -36.65
N GLY A 650 19.88 0.38 -35.94
CA GLY A 650 20.99 0.43 -35.00
C GLY A 650 20.73 1.25 -33.74
N VAL A 651 19.46 1.65 -33.49
CA VAL A 651 19.05 2.47 -32.34
C VAL A 651 18.87 1.56 -31.12
N ASN A 652 19.74 1.69 -30.13
CA ASN A 652 19.74 0.90 -28.88
C ASN A 652 19.44 1.74 -27.64
N PHE A 653 18.83 2.90 -27.80
CA PHE A 653 18.53 3.77 -26.66
C PHE A 653 17.01 3.93 -26.44
N SER A 654 16.62 4.06 -25.18
CA SER A 654 15.24 4.29 -24.80
C SER A 654 14.75 5.65 -25.30
N THR A 655 13.61 5.67 -25.97
CA THR A 655 12.98 6.90 -26.44
C THR A 655 11.59 7.00 -25.81
N MET A 656 11.38 8.04 -25.00
CA MET A 656 10.11 8.33 -24.37
C MET A 656 9.38 9.45 -25.10
N GLN A 657 8.09 9.27 -25.36
CA GLN A 657 7.26 10.30 -26.00
C GLN A 657 5.90 10.40 -25.32
N ASN A 658 5.32 11.61 -25.33
CA ASN A 658 3.97 11.89 -24.79
C ASN A 658 2.87 11.42 -25.77
N LYS A 659 2.64 10.11 -25.88
CA LYS A 659 1.69 9.50 -26.84
C LYS A 659 0.66 8.58 -26.20
N GLY A 660 0.91 8.08 -24.99
CA GLY A 660 0.01 7.15 -24.30
C GLY A 660 -1.33 7.80 -23.95
N LYS A 661 -2.39 6.99 -23.95
CA LYS A 661 -3.74 7.40 -23.55
C LYS A 661 -4.42 6.31 -22.77
N THR A 662 -5.09 6.70 -21.68
CA THR A 662 -5.98 5.82 -20.89
C THR A 662 -7.35 6.47 -20.70
N ARG A 663 -8.33 5.64 -20.39
CA ARG A 663 -9.65 6.07 -19.93
C ARG A 663 -10.00 5.34 -18.66
N ASN A 664 -10.22 6.09 -17.59
CA ASN A 664 -10.70 5.57 -16.31
C ASN A 664 -12.16 6.00 -16.08
N GLN A 665 -12.99 5.07 -15.62
CA GLN A 665 -14.38 5.32 -15.27
C GLN A 665 -14.79 4.49 -14.07
N GLY A 666 -15.69 5.03 -13.28
CA GLY A 666 -16.14 4.31 -12.10
C GLY A 666 -17.28 4.99 -11.38
N PHE A 667 -17.73 4.32 -10.34
CA PHE A 667 -18.71 4.87 -9.41
C PHE A 667 -18.29 4.60 -7.97
N GLU A 668 -18.77 5.45 -7.08
CA GLU A 668 -18.54 5.38 -5.65
C GLU A 668 -19.85 5.57 -4.93
N VAL A 669 -20.07 4.85 -3.84
CA VAL A 669 -21.22 5.03 -2.98
C VAL A 669 -20.80 4.91 -1.53
N SER A 670 -21.35 5.77 -0.68
CA SER A 670 -21.27 5.63 0.77
C SER A 670 -22.64 5.89 1.38
N ALA A 671 -23.00 5.06 2.34
CA ALA A 671 -24.25 5.19 3.09
C ALA A 671 -23.95 5.02 4.57
N ARG A 672 -24.55 5.85 5.42
CA ARG A 672 -24.46 5.72 6.89
C ARG A 672 -25.84 5.89 7.51
N TYR A 673 -26.25 4.89 8.22
CA TYR A 673 -27.45 4.91 9.05
C TYR A 673 -27.06 5.04 10.51
N THR A 674 -27.67 5.97 11.25
CA THR A 674 -27.43 6.18 12.68
C THR A 674 -28.78 6.34 13.37
N ASP A 675 -29.00 5.59 14.46
CA ASP A 675 -30.26 5.67 15.19
C ASP A 675 -30.04 5.28 16.67
N LYS A 676 -31.13 5.35 17.46
CA LYS A 676 -31.15 5.05 18.88
C LYS A 676 -32.35 4.19 19.24
N ILE A 677 -32.11 3.09 19.97
CA ILE A 677 -33.17 2.25 20.54
C ILE A 677 -33.07 2.27 22.08
N GLY A 678 -34.00 2.95 22.73
CA GLY A 678 -33.90 3.17 24.17
C GLY A 678 -32.61 3.94 24.54
N GLU A 679 -31.69 3.35 25.29
CA GLU A 679 -30.40 3.93 25.67
C GLU A 679 -29.23 3.46 24.75
N VAL A 680 -29.51 2.62 23.76
CA VAL A 680 -28.50 2.10 22.84
C VAL A 680 -28.43 2.99 21.60
N ASN A 681 -27.33 3.69 21.39
CA ASN A 681 -27.04 4.33 20.10
C ASN A 681 -26.30 3.31 19.20
N TYR A 682 -26.68 3.25 17.92
CA TYR A 682 -26.02 2.37 16.95
C TYR A 682 -25.89 3.03 15.59
N PHE A 683 -24.90 2.54 14.82
CA PHE A 683 -24.74 2.96 13.43
C PHE A 683 -24.32 1.78 12.55
N ALA A 684 -24.65 1.90 11.27
CA ALA A 684 -24.18 1.03 10.21
C ALA A 684 -23.72 1.91 9.03
N GLY A 685 -22.45 1.81 8.65
CA GLY A 685 -21.85 2.46 7.50
C GLY A 685 -21.53 1.43 6.43
N LEU A 686 -21.79 1.74 5.17
CA LEU A 686 -21.44 0.94 4.01
C LEU A 686 -20.69 1.81 3.01
N GLY A 687 -19.61 1.30 2.44
CA GLY A 687 -18.84 1.90 1.38
C GLY A 687 -18.67 0.93 0.21
N GLY A 688 -18.73 1.45 -1.01
CA GLY A 688 -18.47 0.67 -2.20
C GLY A 688 -17.92 1.54 -3.32
N SER A 689 -17.01 1.00 -4.11
CA SER A 689 -16.48 1.67 -5.29
C SER A 689 -16.09 0.68 -6.37
N MET A 690 -16.22 1.11 -7.60
CA MET A 690 -15.73 0.41 -8.78
C MET A 690 -14.93 1.38 -9.63
N SER A 691 -13.75 0.96 -10.07
CA SER A 691 -12.87 1.73 -10.94
C SER A 691 -12.28 0.82 -12.01
N ARG A 692 -12.38 1.21 -13.27
CA ARG A 692 -11.82 0.47 -14.40
C ARG A 692 -11.10 1.40 -15.35
N THR A 693 -9.80 1.14 -15.54
CA THR A 693 -8.96 1.88 -16.49
C THR A 693 -8.69 1.03 -17.72
N LYS A 694 -8.94 1.60 -18.90
CA LYS A 694 -8.70 0.99 -20.20
C LYS A 694 -7.56 1.69 -20.91
N ILE A 695 -6.64 0.93 -21.53
CA ILE A 695 -5.61 1.46 -22.41
C ILE A 695 -6.26 1.85 -23.73
N VAL A 696 -6.15 3.13 -24.10
CA VAL A 696 -6.67 3.66 -25.38
C VAL A 696 -5.57 3.69 -26.43
N ALA A 697 -4.34 4.02 -26.02
CA ALA A 697 -3.15 3.97 -26.88
C ALA A 697 -1.92 3.70 -26.04
N SER A 698 -1.09 2.73 -26.43
CA SER A 698 0.15 2.31 -25.75
C SER A 698 1.40 2.44 -26.62
N TYR A 699 1.26 2.52 -27.92
CA TYR A 699 2.39 2.52 -28.89
C TYR A 699 3.31 1.30 -28.70
N GLU A 700 2.69 0.15 -28.55
CA GLU A 700 3.39 -1.14 -28.44
C GLU A 700 3.89 -1.67 -29.79
N THR A 701 4.85 -2.60 -29.75
CA THR A 701 5.39 -3.28 -30.94
C THR A 701 4.22 -3.98 -31.67
N PRO A 702 4.16 -3.92 -33.00
CA PRO A 702 3.16 -4.68 -33.74
C PRO A 702 3.28 -6.18 -33.47
N HIS A 703 2.18 -6.80 -33.09
CA HIS A 703 2.05 -8.25 -32.91
C HIS A 703 1.44 -8.90 -34.14
N LYS A 704 1.84 -10.14 -34.44
CA LYS A 704 1.21 -10.95 -35.49
C LYS A 704 -0.24 -11.21 -35.17
N GLU A 705 -0.50 -11.56 -33.88
CA GLU A 705 -1.84 -11.93 -33.41
C GLU A 705 -2.50 -10.75 -32.69
N GLN A 706 -3.76 -10.47 -33.09
CA GLN A 706 -4.53 -9.37 -32.49
C GLN A 706 -4.83 -9.59 -30.99
N ALA A 707 -4.91 -10.85 -30.55
CA ALA A 707 -5.18 -11.20 -29.16
C ALA A 707 -4.11 -10.68 -28.17
N ARG A 708 -2.88 -10.45 -28.66
CA ARG A 708 -1.72 -10.03 -27.87
C ARG A 708 -1.63 -8.50 -27.63
N TYR A 709 -2.47 -7.70 -28.30
CA TYR A 709 -2.43 -6.24 -28.08
C TYR A 709 -2.97 -5.86 -26.71
N THR A 710 -2.26 -4.97 -26.03
CA THR A 710 -2.68 -4.35 -24.77
C THR A 710 -3.69 -3.25 -24.98
N GLN A 711 -3.66 -2.60 -26.17
CA GLN A 711 -4.63 -1.58 -26.54
C GLN A 711 -6.05 -2.14 -26.53
N GLY A 712 -6.95 -1.41 -25.88
CA GLY A 712 -8.33 -1.84 -25.70
C GLY A 712 -8.57 -2.70 -24.47
N ARG A 713 -7.52 -3.18 -23.77
CA ARG A 713 -7.59 -4.01 -22.56
C ARG A 713 -7.54 -3.14 -21.30
N PRO A 714 -7.91 -3.70 -20.13
CA PRO A 714 -7.68 -3.04 -18.85
C PRO A 714 -6.19 -2.76 -18.60
N LEU A 715 -5.89 -1.67 -17.90
CA LEU A 715 -4.52 -1.38 -17.47
C LEU A 715 -4.04 -2.44 -16.49
N GLY A 716 -2.86 -3.03 -16.75
CA GLY A 716 -2.32 -4.15 -15.96
C GLY A 716 -2.86 -5.53 -16.37
N GLN A 717 -3.51 -5.64 -17.54
CA GLN A 717 -3.92 -6.93 -18.10
C GLN A 717 -2.71 -7.85 -18.26
N ARG A 718 -2.82 -9.07 -17.73
CA ARG A 718 -1.83 -10.14 -17.93
C ARG A 718 -2.10 -10.89 -19.22
N PHE A 719 -1.02 -11.34 -19.86
CA PHE A 719 -1.06 -12.21 -21.03
C PHE A 719 -0.37 -13.53 -20.73
N GLY A 720 -0.81 -14.59 -21.35
CA GLY A 720 -0.29 -15.95 -21.21
C GLY A 720 -1.10 -16.95 -22.00
N LEU A 721 -0.76 -18.22 -21.85
CA LEU A 721 -1.38 -19.32 -22.55
C LEU A 721 -2.70 -19.75 -21.87
N GLU A 722 -3.64 -20.28 -22.65
CA GLU A 722 -4.85 -20.94 -22.17
C GLU A 722 -4.58 -22.43 -21.94
N ALA A 723 -4.63 -22.88 -20.67
CA ALA A 723 -4.43 -24.27 -20.31
C ALA A 723 -5.73 -25.08 -20.50
N ILE A 724 -5.64 -26.21 -21.21
CA ILE A 724 -6.77 -27.09 -21.47
C ILE A 724 -6.71 -28.43 -20.69
N GLY A 725 -5.78 -28.52 -19.74
CA GLY A 725 -5.58 -29.65 -18.85
C GLY A 725 -4.14 -30.14 -18.78
N PHE A 726 -3.98 -31.42 -18.51
CA PHE A 726 -2.69 -32.11 -18.48
C PHE A 726 -2.62 -33.15 -19.58
N PHE A 727 -1.44 -33.42 -20.12
CA PHE A 727 -1.22 -34.58 -20.98
C PHE A 727 -1.47 -35.85 -20.17
N ARG A 728 -2.31 -36.74 -20.71
CA ARG A 728 -2.70 -38.02 -20.04
C ARG A 728 -1.63 -39.09 -20.20
N ASP A 729 -1.12 -39.24 -21.42
CA ASP A 729 -0.16 -40.24 -21.82
C ASP A 729 0.63 -39.80 -23.08
N ASN A 730 1.55 -40.61 -23.55
CA ASN A 730 2.34 -40.33 -24.75
C ASN A 730 1.49 -40.26 -26.03
N THR A 731 0.41 -41.02 -26.14
CA THR A 731 -0.51 -40.95 -27.27
C THR A 731 -1.23 -39.60 -27.34
N ASP A 732 -1.60 -39.04 -26.19
CA ASP A 732 -2.17 -37.70 -26.11
C ASP A 732 -1.15 -36.63 -26.52
N ILE A 733 0.12 -36.80 -26.16
CA ILE A 733 1.22 -35.88 -26.59
C ILE A 733 1.39 -35.95 -28.12
N GLU A 734 1.47 -37.15 -28.70
CA GLU A 734 1.67 -37.36 -30.14
C GLU A 734 0.54 -36.78 -31.00
N ASN A 735 -0.70 -36.78 -30.46
CA ASN A 735 -1.89 -36.25 -31.14
C ASN A 735 -2.20 -34.79 -30.86
N SER A 736 -1.33 -34.06 -30.15
CA SER A 736 -1.53 -32.67 -29.76
C SER A 736 -0.56 -31.74 -30.52
N PRO A 737 -0.87 -30.45 -30.66
CA PRO A 737 0.06 -29.44 -31.15
C PRO A 737 1.39 -29.46 -30.37
N VAL A 738 2.48 -29.20 -31.09
CA VAL A 738 3.84 -29.25 -30.50
C VAL A 738 4.05 -28.08 -29.58
N GLN A 739 4.32 -28.32 -28.28
CA GLN A 739 4.68 -27.29 -27.33
C GLN A 739 6.19 -27.02 -27.37
N THR A 740 6.60 -25.76 -27.65
CA THR A 740 8.00 -25.41 -27.97
C THR A 740 8.85 -25.03 -26.77
N PHE A 741 8.28 -24.95 -25.57
CA PHE A 741 8.95 -24.36 -24.40
C PHE A 741 9.91 -25.33 -23.68
N SER A 742 9.57 -26.59 -23.62
CA SER A 742 10.39 -27.71 -23.15
C SER A 742 9.81 -29.05 -23.63
N ASN A 743 10.58 -30.13 -23.49
CA ASN A 743 10.07 -31.46 -23.72
C ASN A 743 8.96 -31.80 -22.73
N VAL A 744 7.78 -32.15 -23.23
CA VAL A 744 6.61 -32.45 -22.40
C VAL A 744 6.49 -33.96 -22.12
N ARG A 745 5.90 -34.30 -21.01
CA ARG A 745 5.63 -35.68 -20.54
C ARG A 745 4.21 -35.77 -19.97
N PRO A 746 3.65 -36.97 -19.77
CA PRO A 746 2.37 -37.15 -19.10
C PRO A 746 2.35 -36.42 -17.75
N GLY A 747 1.28 -35.64 -17.49
CA GLY A 747 1.13 -34.79 -16.33
C GLY A 747 1.68 -33.36 -16.45
N ASP A 748 2.29 -33.02 -17.59
CA ASP A 748 2.63 -31.65 -17.92
C ASP A 748 1.42 -30.87 -18.45
N LEU A 749 1.43 -29.55 -18.31
CA LEU A 749 0.36 -28.69 -18.80
C LEU A 749 0.23 -28.76 -20.32
N LYS A 750 -1.00 -28.91 -20.79
CA LYS A 750 -1.41 -28.86 -22.17
C LYS A 750 -2.09 -27.55 -22.48
N TYR A 751 -1.62 -26.86 -23.53
CA TYR A 751 -2.11 -25.54 -23.91
C TYR A 751 -2.91 -25.62 -25.23
N LYS A 752 -3.77 -24.61 -25.40
CA LYS A 752 -4.59 -24.44 -26.57
C LYS A 752 -3.83 -23.72 -27.68
N ASP A 753 -3.88 -24.28 -28.88
CA ASP A 753 -3.46 -23.63 -30.11
C ASP A 753 -4.51 -22.56 -30.46
N GLN A 754 -4.14 -21.29 -30.38
CA GLN A 754 -5.06 -20.18 -30.59
C GLN A 754 -5.14 -19.73 -32.04
N ASN A 755 -4.11 -20.04 -32.84
CA ASN A 755 -4.00 -19.63 -34.22
C ASN A 755 -4.11 -20.82 -35.23
N ASP A 756 -4.34 -22.06 -34.71
CA ASP A 756 -4.48 -23.30 -35.45
C ASP A 756 -3.27 -23.62 -36.38
N ASP A 757 -2.04 -23.24 -35.98
CA ASP A 757 -0.84 -23.48 -36.78
C ASP A 757 -0.12 -24.78 -36.40
N GLY A 758 -0.64 -25.53 -35.42
CA GLY A 758 -0.10 -26.82 -34.95
C GLY A 758 1.09 -26.70 -33.99
N ILE A 759 1.46 -25.46 -33.59
CA ILE A 759 2.60 -25.16 -32.72
C ILE A 759 2.15 -24.25 -31.60
N ILE A 760 2.44 -24.62 -30.36
CA ILE A 760 2.19 -23.74 -29.20
C ILE A 760 3.45 -22.93 -28.93
N ASP A 761 3.35 -21.64 -29.17
CA ASP A 761 4.44 -20.67 -28.92
C ASP A 761 3.94 -19.34 -28.34
N VAL A 762 4.74 -18.28 -28.43
CA VAL A 762 4.37 -16.94 -27.93
C VAL A 762 3.21 -16.31 -28.70
N ASN A 763 2.85 -16.81 -29.88
CA ASN A 763 1.76 -16.28 -30.69
C ASN A 763 0.38 -16.78 -30.17
N ASP A 764 0.37 -17.85 -29.32
CA ASP A 764 -0.84 -18.36 -28.67
C ASP A 764 -1.17 -17.64 -27.36
N GLU A 765 -0.37 -16.66 -26.96
CA GLU A 765 -0.65 -15.88 -25.77
C GLU A 765 -1.89 -15.01 -25.96
N VAL A 766 -2.82 -15.09 -25.01
CA VAL A 766 -4.06 -14.32 -24.95
C VAL A 766 -4.16 -13.55 -23.64
N ALA A 767 -5.12 -12.66 -23.54
CA ALA A 767 -5.41 -11.99 -22.27
C ALA A 767 -5.98 -12.97 -21.25
N ILE A 768 -5.29 -13.18 -20.12
CA ILE A 768 -5.67 -14.10 -19.05
C ILE A 768 -5.97 -13.33 -17.75
N GLY A 769 -6.97 -13.79 -17.01
CA GLY A 769 -7.36 -13.21 -15.73
C GLY A 769 -7.75 -11.73 -15.82
N ARG A 770 -7.55 -11.02 -14.74
CA ARG A 770 -7.88 -9.60 -14.51
C ARG A 770 -6.63 -8.83 -14.06
N PRO A 771 -6.66 -7.49 -14.01
CA PRO A 771 -5.59 -6.71 -13.38
C PRO A 771 -5.34 -7.12 -11.93
N SER A 772 -4.12 -6.92 -11.44
CA SER A 772 -3.75 -7.20 -10.05
C SER A 772 -4.32 -6.16 -9.08
N VAL A 773 -4.50 -4.91 -9.53
CA VAL A 773 -5.18 -3.86 -8.76
C VAL A 773 -6.69 -4.15 -8.77
N PRO A 774 -7.34 -4.25 -7.60
CA PRO A 774 -8.78 -4.53 -7.54
C PRO A 774 -9.59 -3.46 -8.26
N GLU A 775 -10.56 -3.88 -9.07
CA GLU A 775 -11.51 -2.95 -9.70
C GLU A 775 -12.68 -2.60 -8.77
N ILE A 776 -13.00 -3.45 -7.79
CA ILE A 776 -14.10 -3.25 -6.85
C ILE A 776 -13.55 -3.34 -5.42
N SER A 777 -13.88 -2.32 -4.61
CA SER A 777 -13.62 -2.28 -3.17
C SER A 777 -14.92 -2.02 -2.42
N TYR A 778 -15.08 -2.64 -1.24
CA TYR A 778 -16.25 -2.46 -0.39
C TYR A 778 -15.88 -2.52 1.08
N SER A 779 -16.67 -1.85 1.91
CA SER A 779 -16.46 -1.82 3.35
C SER A 779 -17.78 -1.76 4.11
N ALA A 780 -17.75 -2.24 5.36
CA ALA A 780 -18.84 -2.09 6.30
C ALA A 780 -18.27 -1.69 7.67
N ASN A 781 -18.87 -0.66 8.28
CA ASN A 781 -18.51 -0.18 9.61
C ASN A 781 -19.76 -0.22 10.50
N LEU A 782 -19.77 -1.07 11.53
CA LEU A 782 -20.88 -1.30 12.44
C LEU A 782 -20.47 -0.88 13.83
N GLY A 783 -21.34 -0.19 14.55
CA GLY A 783 -21.04 0.15 15.94
C GLY A 783 -22.28 0.36 16.78
N ALA A 784 -22.11 0.17 18.09
CA ALA A 784 -23.15 0.41 19.09
C ALA A 784 -22.53 0.92 20.40
N SER A 785 -23.28 1.75 21.14
CA SER A 785 -22.86 2.22 22.46
C SER A 785 -24.04 2.22 23.45
N TRP A 786 -23.73 1.83 24.69
CA TRP A 786 -24.71 1.74 25.77
C TRP A 786 -24.07 1.96 27.16
N LYS A 787 -24.50 2.97 27.89
CA LYS A 787 -24.06 3.26 29.29
C LYS A 787 -22.53 3.25 29.48
N GLY A 788 -21.81 3.83 28.55
CA GLY A 788 -20.36 3.88 28.57
C GLY A 788 -19.64 2.71 27.90
N PHE A 789 -20.35 1.60 27.62
CA PHE A 789 -19.82 0.55 26.74
C PHE A 789 -20.00 0.94 25.29
N ASP A 790 -19.04 0.57 24.45
CA ASP A 790 -19.10 0.71 23.00
C ASP A 790 -18.42 -0.48 22.30
N VAL A 791 -18.93 -0.78 21.12
CA VAL A 791 -18.37 -1.78 20.22
C VAL A 791 -18.33 -1.22 18.82
N GLU A 792 -17.25 -1.50 18.09
CA GLU A 792 -17.12 -1.18 16.67
C GLU A 792 -16.46 -2.31 15.90
N LEU A 793 -16.99 -2.60 14.71
CA LEU A 793 -16.49 -3.61 13.78
C LEU A 793 -16.30 -2.95 12.41
N LEU A 794 -15.08 -3.01 11.86
CA LEU A 794 -14.75 -2.52 10.52
C LEU A 794 -14.37 -3.70 9.63
N PHE A 795 -15.15 -3.90 8.59
CA PHE A 795 -14.88 -4.84 7.52
C PHE A 795 -14.39 -4.10 6.28
N ASP A 796 -13.42 -4.70 5.61
CA ASP A 796 -12.88 -4.22 4.33
C ASP A 796 -12.70 -5.39 3.39
N GLY A 797 -12.97 -5.18 2.10
CA GLY A 797 -12.83 -6.20 1.10
C GLY A 797 -12.65 -5.66 -0.31
N ASN A 798 -12.16 -6.53 -1.16
CA ASN A 798 -11.99 -6.24 -2.57
C ASN A 798 -12.24 -7.46 -3.43
N THR A 799 -12.58 -7.22 -4.69
CA THR A 799 -12.83 -8.28 -5.67
C THR A 799 -12.53 -7.78 -7.09
N ASN A 800 -12.77 -8.61 -8.06
CA ASN A 800 -12.53 -8.30 -9.46
C ASN A 800 -11.06 -8.00 -9.76
N ARG A 801 -10.17 -8.80 -9.16
CA ARG A 801 -8.73 -8.84 -9.44
C ARG A 801 -8.25 -10.27 -9.61
N SER A 802 -7.09 -10.43 -10.21
CA SER A 802 -6.42 -11.73 -10.31
C SER A 802 -5.02 -11.65 -9.70
N VAL A 803 -4.63 -12.80 -9.14
CA VAL A 803 -3.27 -13.02 -8.67
C VAL A 803 -2.65 -14.16 -9.44
N TYR A 804 -1.33 -14.20 -9.48
CA TYR A 804 -0.56 -15.21 -10.19
C TYR A 804 0.20 -16.06 -9.18
N LEU A 805 -0.13 -17.36 -9.13
CA LEU A 805 0.54 -18.32 -8.25
C LEU A 805 1.90 -18.70 -8.85
N SER A 806 2.97 -18.29 -8.18
CA SER A 806 4.34 -18.54 -8.64
C SER A 806 5.32 -18.64 -7.47
N GLY A 807 6.54 -19.07 -7.76
CA GLY A 807 7.61 -19.12 -6.77
C GLY A 807 7.55 -20.35 -5.87
N TYR A 808 8.22 -20.29 -4.74
CA TYR A 808 8.61 -21.43 -3.90
C TYR A 808 7.46 -22.26 -3.33
N MET A 809 6.27 -21.67 -3.19
CA MET A 809 5.07 -22.39 -2.72
C MET A 809 4.45 -23.30 -3.78
N PHE A 810 4.59 -22.96 -5.07
CA PHE A 810 3.82 -23.56 -6.17
C PHE A 810 4.70 -24.34 -7.17
N TRP A 811 6.01 -24.04 -7.18
CA TRP A 811 7.00 -24.62 -8.11
C TRP A 811 8.05 -25.43 -7.34
N PRO A 812 7.77 -26.70 -7.00
CA PRO A 812 8.63 -27.50 -6.14
C PRO A 812 9.93 -27.93 -6.84
N PHE A 813 10.95 -28.25 -6.05
CA PHE A 813 12.19 -28.88 -6.45
C PHE A 813 13.09 -28.13 -7.45
N ILE A 814 12.72 -26.91 -7.85
CA ILE A 814 13.63 -26.05 -8.63
C ILE A 814 14.87 -25.78 -7.78
N ASN A 815 16.07 -26.09 -8.30
CA ASN A 815 17.32 -25.99 -7.56
C ASN A 815 17.32 -26.78 -6.22
N ASN A 816 16.64 -27.94 -6.17
CA ASN A 816 16.47 -28.79 -4.98
C ASN A 816 15.71 -28.10 -3.84
N TYR A 817 14.83 -27.16 -4.15
CA TYR A 817 14.01 -26.45 -3.17
C TYR A 817 13.00 -27.36 -2.49
N ASN A 818 12.43 -26.88 -1.41
CA ASN A 818 11.38 -27.55 -0.64
C ASN A 818 10.08 -27.72 -1.44
N ILE A 819 9.14 -28.49 -0.91
CA ILE A 819 7.80 -28.70 -1.49
C ILE A 819 6.73 -28.34 -0.48
N SER A 820 5.76 -27.54 -0.90
CA SER A 820 4.61 -27.17 -0.07
C SER A 820 3.58 -28.30 0.02
N LYS A 821 2.83 -28.35 1.12
CA LYS A 821 1.68 -29.25 1.27
C LYS A 821 0.62 -28.99 0.19
N TRP A 822 0.45 -27.74 -0.20
CA TRP A 822 -0.47 -27.35 -1.28
C TRP A 822 -0.16 -28.11 -2.59
N THR A 823 1.12 -28.13 -2.99
CA THR A 823 1.56 -28.85 -4.20
C THR A 823 1.41 -30.36 -4.03
N THR A 824 1.81 -30.91 -2.89
CA THR A 824 1.72 -32.35 -2.58
C THR A 824 0.31 -32.87 -2.73
N GLU A 825 -0.69 -32.17 -2.18
CA GLU A 825 -2.10 -32.61 -2.19
C GLU A 825 -2.76 -32.49 -3.57
N ARG A 826 -2.26 -31.60 -4.43
CA ARG A 826 -2.89 -31.24 -5.71
C ARG A 826 -2.14 -31.69 -6.95
N ARG A 827 -0.97 -32.28 -6.78
CA ARG A 827 -0.13 -32.75 -7.90
C ARG A 827 -0.81 -33.80 -8.77
N TRP A 828 -0.48 -33.75 -10.02
CA TRP A 828 -0.88 -34.79 -10.96
C TRP A 828 -0.10 -36.07 -10.70
N THR A 829 -0.83 -37.18 -10.64
CA THR A 829 -0.36 -38.58 -10.78
C THR A 829 -1.35 -39.33 -11.66
N PRO A 830 -1.05 -40.49 -12.19
CA PRO A 830 -2.01 -41.27 -12.96
C PRO A 830 -3.34 -41.50 -12.22
N GLU A 831 -3.31 -41.63 -10.89
CA GLU A 831 -4.50 -41.87 -10.04
C GLU A 831 -5.26 -40.55 -9.74
N THR A 832 -4.62 -39.39 -9.86
CA THR A 832 -5.24 -38.09 -9.59
C THR A 832 -5.52 -37.28 -10.86
N ALA A 833 -5.25 -37.83 -12.04
CA ALA A 833 -5.29 -37.14 -13.34
C ALA A 833 -6.57 -36.30 -13.57
N ASP A 834 -7.75 -36.83 -13.14
CA ASP A 834 -9.04 -36.13 -13.33
C ASP A 834 -9.33 -35.03 -12.31
N ARG A 835 -8.53 -34.90 -11.23
CA ARG A 835 -8.75 -33.93 -10.14
C ARG A 835 -7.53 -33.09 -9.78
N ALA A 836 -6.41 -33.34 -10.46
CA ALA A 836 -5.16 -32.61 -10.18
C ALA A 836 -5.31 -31.09 -10.42
N ALA A 837 -4.73 -30.28 -9.54
CA ALA A 837 -4.69 -28.84 -9.64
C ALA A 837 -3.26 -28.27 -9.58
N ALA A 838 -2.26 -29.16 -9.68
CA ALA A 838 -0.86 -28.87 -9.92
C ALA A 838 -0.27 -29.89 -10.89
N PRO A 839 0.75 -29.54 -11.69
CA PRO A 839 1.40 -30.45 -12.63
C PRO A 839 2.08 -31.64 -11.91
N ARG A 840 2.55 -32.62 -12.69
CA ARG A 840 3.43 -33.66 -12.17
C ARG A 840 4.66 -33.07 -11.52
N LEU A 841 5.19 -33.76 -10.53
CA LEU A 841 6.49 -33.38 -9.94
C LEU A 841 7.63 -33.67 -10.91
N GLY A 842 8.65 -32.82 -10.89
CA GLY A 842 9.90 -33.01 -11.63
C GLY A 842 11.02 -32.21 -10.98
N VAL A 843 12.27 -32.65 -11.14
CA VAL A 843 13.49 -31.99 -10.66
C VAL A 843 14.18 -31.18 -11.75
N GLN A 844 13.87 -31.46 -13.01
CA GLN A 844 14.40 -30.74 -14.14
C GLN A 844 13.64 -29.44 -14.40
N ALA A 845 14.34 -28.44 -14.93
CA ALA A 845 13.70 -27.20 -15.33
C ALA A 845 12.60 -27.46 -16.38
N ASN A 846 11.35 -27.09 -16.06
CA ASN A 846 10.20 -27.28 -16.92
C ASN A 846 9.58 -25.95 -17.31
N ALA A 847 10.13 -25.33 -18.39
CA ALA A 847 9.64 -24.05 -18.88
C ALA A 847 8.19 -24.12 -19.39
N ASN A 848 7.68 -25.31 -19.72
CA ASN A 848 6.29 -25.52 -20.13
C ASN A 848 5.32 -25.32 -18.95
N ASN A 849 5.53 -26.04 -17.84
CA ASN A 849 4.62 -25.99 -16.68
C ASN A 849 4.62 -24.65 -15.96
N TYR A 850 5.74 -23.93 -15.98
CA TYR A 850 5.91 -22.66 -15.25
C TYR A 850 5.78 -21.42 -16.13
N ARG A 851 5.26 -21.61 -17.35
CA ARG A 851 4.97 -20.49 -18.23
C ARG A 851 3.75 -19.70 -17.76
N SER A 852 3.71 -18.40 -18.11
CA SER A 852 2.54 -17.56 -17.86
C SER A 852 1.32 -18.18 -18.54
N SER A 853 0.34 -18.59 -17.74
CA SER A 853 -0.89 -19.23 -18.22
C SER A 853 -2.04 -18.95 -17.23
N ASP A 854 -3.26 -19.11 -17.71
CA ASP A 854 -4.47 -19.00 -16.89
C ASP A 854 -4.55 -20.10 -15.82
N PHE A 855 -3.84 -21.22 -16.00
CA PHE A 855 -3.71 -22.28 -14.99
C PHE A 855 -3.20 -21.73 -13.63
N TRP A 856 -2.26 -20.80 -13.64
CA TRP A 856 -1.67 -20.20 -12.45
C TRP A 856 -2.40 -18.92 -11.99
N VAL A 857 -3.41 -18.47 -12.73
CA VAL A 857 -4.19 -17.29 -12.40
C VAL A 857 -5.36 -17.66 -11.48
N ARG A 858 -5.54 -16.92 -10.39
CA ARG A 858 -6.72 -17.03 -9.52
C ARG A 858 -7.43 -15.70 -9.42
N ASN A 859 -8.74 -15.69 -9.70
CA ASN A 859 -9.59 -14.55 -9.41
C ASN A 859 -9.88 -14.50 -7.91
N ILE A 860 -9.62 -13.37 -7.28
CA ILE A 860 -9.74 -13.22 -5.83
C ILE A 860 -10.92 -12.33 -5.45
N SER A 861 -11.63 -12.79 -4.41
CA SER A 861 -12.54 -12.02 -3.59
C SER A 861 -12.13 -12.15 -2.14
N LEU A 862 -12.00 -11.05 -1.44
CA LEU A 862 -11.51 -10.96 -0.06
C LEU A 862 -12.47 -10.11 0.77
N LEU A 863 -12.81 -10.58 1.97
CA LEU A 863 -13.43 -9.78 3.04
C LEU A 863 -12.68 -10.04 4.34
N ARG A 864 -12.19 -8.98 4.97
CA ARG A 864 -11.42 -9.06 6.22
C ARG A 864 -12.07 -8.22 7.31
N LEU A 865 -12.19 -8.77 8.53
CA LEU A 865 -12.46 -7.99 9.72
C LEU A 865 -11.18 -7.26 10.12
N ARG A 866 -11.05 -6.01 9.64
CA ARG A 866 -9.84 -5.20 9.80
C ARG A 866 -9.66 -4.70 11.20
N ASN A 867 -10.75 -4.23 11.83
CA ASN A 867 -10.72 -3.73 13.19
C ASN A 867 -11.96 -4.19 13.94
N ALA A 868 -11.77 -4.66 15.17
CA ALA A 868 -12.81 -4.91 16.14
C ALA A 868 -12.38 -4.28 17.45
N GLU A 869 -13.20 -3.40 18.04
CA GLU A 869 -12.93 -2.75 19.32
C GLU A 869 -14.15 -2.87 20.22
N ILE A 870 -13.91 -3.19 21.49
CA ILE A 870 -14.88 -3.11 22.58
C ILE A 870 -14.28 -2.26 23.68
N GLY A 871 -14.99 -1.24 24.11
CA GLY A 871 -14.53 -0.29 25.11
C GLY A 871 -15.52 -0.02 26.21
N TRP A 872 -15.01 0.46 27.34
CA TRP A 872 -15.80 0.99 28.43
C TRP A 872 -15.23 2.32 28.90
N THR A 873 -16.08 3.32 28.94
CA THR A 873 -15.75 4.69 29.36
C THR A 873 -16.50 5.05 30.63
N TYR A 874 -15.79 5.55 31.63
CA TYR A 874 -16.33 5.99 32.89
C TYR A 874 -15.92 7.44 33.20
N ALA A 875 -16.91 8.29 33.47
CA ALA A 875 -16.74 9.72 33.82
C ALA A 875 -17.45 10.08 35.16
N GLY A 876 -17.60 9.13 36.05
CA GLY A 876 -18.33 9.28 37.31
C GLY A 876 -17.50 9.88 38.46
N LYS A 877 -18.17 10.17 39.59
CA LYS A 877 -17.58 10.81 40.76
C LYS A 877 -16.32 10.13 41.33
N ALA A 878 -16.13 8.84 41.14
CA ALA A 878 -14.97 8.12 41.66
C ALA A 878 -13.65 8.57 40.98
N VAL A 879 -13.63 8.69 39.65
CA VAL A 879 -12.46 9.17 38.90
C VAL A 879 -12.25 10.68 39.02
N GLN A 880 -13.32 11.45 39.14
CA GLN A 880 -13.25 12.90 39.38
C GLN A 880 -12.58 13.27 40.70
N LYS A 881 -12.68 12.45 41.76
CA LYS A 881 -11.91 12.62 43.00
C LYS A 881 -10.42 12.53 42.80
N ALA A 882 -9.97 11.73 41.78
CA ALA A 882 -8.57 11.62 41.36
C ALA A 882 -8.17 12.70 40.34
N ARG A 883 -9.00 13.71 40.08
CA ARG A 883 -8.85 14.75 39.05
C ARG A 883 -8.82 14.19 37.62
N ILE A 884 -9.41 13.01 37.41
CA ILE A 884 -9.57 12.40 36.09
C ILE A 884 -10.99 12.75 35.63
N GLU A 885 -11.13 13.42 34.48
CA GLU A 885 -12.42 13.75 33.89
C GLU A 885 -13.06 12.49 33.27
N LYS A 886 -12.20 11.70 32.59
CA LYS A 886 -12.65 10.52 31.86
C LYS A 886 -11.60 9.42 31.92
N PHE A 887 -12.04 8.21 32.19
CA PHE A 887 -11.26 6.97 32.14
C PHE A 887 -11.86 6.05 31.10
N ARG A 888 -11.05 5.54 30.17
CA ARG A 888 -11.47 4.53 29.19
C ARG A 888 -10.51 3.35 29.19
N VAL A 889 -11.06 2.15 29.16
CA VAL A 889 -10.35 0.90 28.89
C VAL A 889 -10.99 0.20 27.71
N TYR A 890 -10.18 -0.39 26.83
CA TYR A 890 -10.71 -1.09 25.66
C TYR A 890 -9.79 -2.20 25.21
N LEU A 891 -10.41 -3.19 24.56
CA LEU A 891 -9.74 -4.26 23.84
C LEU A 891 -9.97 -4.03 22.34
N SER A 892 -8.92 -4.16 21.55
CA SER A 892 -9.03 -4.08 20.09
C SER A 892 -8.28 -5.23 19.43
N ALA A 893 -8.76 -5.63 18.25
CA ALA A 893 -8.12 -6.63 17.42
C ALA A 893 -8.04 -6.16 15.97
N LEU A 894 -6.90 -6.35 15.31
CA LEU A 894 -6.69 -6.07 13.90
C LEU A 894 -6.52 -7.37 13.11
N ASN A 895 -7.02 -7.37 11.85
CA ASN A 895 -6.91 -8.49 10.90
C ASN A 895 -7.42 -9.83 11.47
N LEU A 896 -8.48 -9.77 12.31
CA LEU A 896 -8.92 -10.91 13.13
C LEU A 896 -9.41 -12.09 12.28
N LEU A 897 -10.20 -11.83 11.24
CA LEU A 897 -10.82 -12.84 10.40
C LEU A 897 -10.64 -12.46 8.93
N THR A 898 -10.23 -13.42 8.11
CA THR A 898 -10.15 -13.29 6.65
C THR A 898 -11.05 -14.34 6.02
N LEU A 899 -11.94 -13.90 5.13
CA LEU A 899 -12.77 -14.74 4.27
C LEU A 899 -12.35 -14.47 2.83
N ASP A 900 -11.87 -15.50 2.14
CA ASP A 900 -11.42 -15.42 0.76
C ASP A 900 -11.75 -16.70 -0.01
N ASN A 901 -11.59 -16.64 -1.32
CA ASN A 901 -11.75 -17.77 -2.23
C ASN A 901 -10.42 -18.27 -2.82
N LEU A 902 -9.29 -17.81 -2.28
CA LEU A 902 -7.98 -18.30 -2.68
C LEU A 902 -7.79 -19.73 -2.14
N ASP A 903 -7.62 -20.68 -3.03
CA ASP A 903 -7.32 -22.08 -2.67
C ASP A 903 -5.80 -22.27 -2.53
N ALA A 904 -5.19 -21.51 -1.60
CA ALA A 904 -3.78 -21.58 -1.27
C ALA A 904 -3.55 -21.17 0.19
N ASP A 905 -2.52 -21.75 0.82
CA ASP A 905 -2.16 -21.47 2.22
C ASP A 905 -1.23 -20.23 2.31
N VAL A 906 -1.67 -19.13 1.71
CA VAL A 906 -0.99 -17.83 1.73
C VAL A 906 -1.99 -16.71 1.94
N ASP A 907 -1.52 -15.57 2.46
CA ASP A 907 -2.38 -14.40 2.60
C ASP A 907 -2.79 -13.86 1.21
N PRO A 908 -4.10 -13.68 0.93
CA PRO A 908 -4.58 -13.23 -0.38
C PRO A 908 -4.14 -11.82 -0.77
N GLU A 909 -3.58 -11.02 0.14
CA GLU A 909 -3.03 -9.69 -0.17
C GLU A 909 -1.54 -9.75 -0.50
N THR A 910 -0.74 -10.51 0.26
CA THR A 910 0.72 -10.57 0.08
C THR A 910 1.14 -11.56 -0.99
N LEU A 911 0.52 -12.76 -1.04
CA LEU A 911 0.85 -13.88 -1.94
C LEU A 911 2.32 -14.31 -1.90
N SER A 912 3.08 -13.85 -0.95
CA SER A 912 4.52 -14.10 -0.83
C SER A 912 4.85 -14.99 0.36
N VAL A 913 6.00 -15.59 0.30
CA VAL A 913 6.62 -16.30 1.44
C VAL A 913 7.45 -15.37 2.33
N GLY A 914 7.36 -14.04 2.09
CA GLY A 914 8.06 -13.00 2.86
C GLY A 914 7.46 -12.77 4.25
N TYR A 915 7.85 -11.68 4.90
CA TYR A 915 7.38 -11.35 6.23
C TYR A 915 5.84 -11.21 6.24
N PRO A 916 5.12 -11.97 7.09
CA PRO A 916 3.65 -12.03 7.03
C PRO A 916 3.00 -10.75 7.55
N THR A 917 1.81 -10.44 7.07
CA THR A 917 0.91 -9.50 7.75
C THR A 917 0.53 -10.05 9.13
N LEU A 918 0.22 -9.16 10.09
CA LEU A 918 0.04 -9.53 11.48
C LEU A 918 -1.40 -9.33 11.94
N LYS A 919 -1.92 -10.28 12.74
CA LYS A 919 -3.06 -10.08 13.63
C LYS A 919 -2.55 -9.42 14.90
N THR A 920 -3.20 -8.38 15.37
CA THR A 920 -2.81 -7.67 16.59
C THR A 920 -3.96 -7.68 17.59
N PHE A 921 -3.71 -8.12 18.83
CA PHE A 921 -4.65 -8.07 19.95
C PHE A 921 -4.13 -7.08 20.97
N SER A 922 -4.86 -6.01 21.24
CA SER A 922 -4.38 -4.90 22.06
C SER A 922 -5.29 -4.59 23.23
N LEU A 923 -4.67 -4.26 24.37
CA LEU A 923 -5.30 -3.62 25.52
C LEU A 923 -4.91 -2.14 25.53
N GLY A 924 -5.88 -1.25 25.62
CA GLY A 924 -5.66 0.18 25.68
C GLY A 924 -6.32 0.85 26.89
N VAL A 925 -5.67 1.89 27.39
CA VAL A 925 -6.14 2.76 28.48
C VAL A 925 -6.01 4.21 28.07
N THR A 926 -7.03 5.02 28.33
CA THR A 926 -7.00 6.49 28.14
C THR A 926 -7.42 7.17 29.44
N LEU A 927 -6.65 8.18 29.83
CA LEU A 927 -6.90 9.04 30.99
C LEU A 927 -6.97 10.49 30.49
N ASP A 928 -8.12 11.14 30.69
CA ASP A 928 -8.29 12.56 30.41
C ASP A 928 -8.45 13.30 31.75
N PHE A 929 -7.65 14.39 31.92
CA PHE A 929 -7.59 15.19 33.14
C PHE A 929 -8.07 16.63 32.91
#